data_6308cb6f75660217f35bf10a0ad1b856
#
_entry.id   6308cb6f75660217f35bf10a0ad1b856
#
_cell.length_a   1.000
_cell.length_b   1.000
_cell.length_c   1.000
_cell.angle_alpha   90.00
_cell.angle_beta   90.00
_cell.angle_gamma   90.00
#
_symmetry.space_group_name_H-M   'P 1'
#
loop_
_entity.id
_entity.type
_entity.pdbx_description
1 polymer ?
#
loop_
_entity_poly.entity_id
_entity_poly.type
_entity_poly.pdbx_seq_one_letter_code
_entity_poly.pdbx_strand_id
1 'polypeptide(L)'
;MPILITLLRSLIIFCVCSFAKSEIIGDLKICAIRVSFSQDSALSTTGNGNFLTENLGVDCGIYTIDPAPHDKQYFESQIEAVDSYFRSVSYGAFGINIEESTVYPSDQNSSYILENHMNFYNPYESPDIQEERLTTLFNDALSIAYSNGVDLKNYDLVVIFHAGIGQDFSLPFLDPTPEDLPSTFIDQKMIEQYYGSSYLSFGESQISKGLLLPETQNHLLFNIAENMFSDASNPCEYQYGLTGTFSLMMGFAIGLPPLWNIETGASGIGVFGLMDQGSNNGRGLIPSPPNAWTRIFAGWESPLVSQYSTTLSLPSRSKNNILKIPINDDEYFLIENRNNKVYNKFSLDSIRVLMGVDNEYPPYIEVLFDSIGSIKNQNGVITSIPNYDVGLPGSGLLIWHIDEQIIYSKIDDYSINNNLENLGINLEEADGAQDIGYSSIFLFNDISSGYFGDLWFNGNLQYELANPDYQESKPSFSQNTIPSTDSNGGSKSYITIANISAAKDTMQFDISNSFFLDGFPDPNSQIRTVIDINNDGLVEYIGGQDSLYIGNFLLKDSIPKHFFHIIKSDDLDISITYSNGISNIHILERNINSSYYSEYSYSINDQTFTLESEDTIDSVVFSFVVNNNHDFKSTSDWEVFSKRVFGNTNSFGIDIAMSGIQVDNFGETFTKWNEYNFTYIAGIDIDLDSRLDIIALDEEGRLHAFNHNLLALSGFPTSKTFAPPILAGNILGDDYVEIIGKTNDSTSIIILSNKGHELFNLSSGKQDELLCLSSINDKNSLITKSTVYTFDSKTNESGNLWSFRNGNQNNERTISLSPSDTSFLEDEILNRSYVYPNPIKDGFGTIRIESKNAKTINLKIFDLMGFEVAIFNKELTECCLQINEWVWNTSSLEPGVFFGYLTVSNQKKSSTKILKIAVMR
;
A
#
# COMPACT_ATOMS: atom_id res chain seq x y z
N MET A 1 9.29 46.61 8.88
CA MET A 1 9.82 45.39 9.48
C MET A 1 8.75 44.33 9.61
N PRO A 2 7.95 44.07 8.56
CA PRO A 2 7.15 42.83 8.43
C PRO A 2 7.42 42.05 7.14
N ILE A 3 8.48 42.37 6.37
CA ILE A 3 8.80 41.69 5.08
C ILE A 3 9.88 40.61 5.27
N LEU A 4 10.51 40.49 6.42
CA LEU A 4 11.58 39.52 6.67
C LEU A 4 11.08 38.20 7.29
N ILE A 5 9.82 38.11 7.69
CA ILE A 5 9.22 36.89 8.30
C ILE A 5 8.51 36.00 7.25
N THR A 6 8.18 36.55 6.08
CA THR A 6 7.54 35.79 5.02
C THR A 6 8.53 35.04 4.12
N LEU A 7 9.82 35.42 4.14
CA LEU A 7 10.88 34.76 3.35
C LEU A 7 11.54 33.57 4.08
N LEU A 8 11.27 33.38 5.37
CA LEU A 8 11.80 32.23 6.13
C LEU A 8 10.83 31.02 6.18
N ARG A 9 9.64 31.13 5.58
CA ARG A 9 8.65 30.05 5.49
C ARG A 9 8.61 29.34 4.14
N SER A 10 9.38 29.76 3.17
CA SER A 10 9.44 29.16 1.82
C SER A 10 10.75 28.43 1.53
N LEU A 11 11.57 28.16 2.53
CA LEU A 11 12.75 27.30 2.40
C LEU A 11 12.56 26.05 3.30
N ILE A 12 11.41 25.40 3.19
CA ILE A 12 11.34 23.96 3.45
C ILE A 12 11.81 23.31 2.15
N ILE A 13 13.12 23.22 2.04
CA ILE A 13 13.79 22.24 1.22
C ILE A 13 13.14 20.91 1.58
N PHE A 14 12.42 20.31 0.64
CA PHE A 14 12.21 18.88 0.63
C PHE A 14 13.61 18.26 0.48
N CYS A 15 14.34 18.15 1.56
CA CYS A 15 15.23 17.05 1.77
C CYS A 15 14.32 15.84 1.78
N VAL A 16 14.22 15.14 0.68
CA VAL A 16 13.99 13.69 0.72
C VAL A 16 15.23 13.17 1.44
N CYS A 17 15.22 13.23 2.75
CA CYS A 17 16.00 12.34 3.55
C CYS A 17 15.43 10.96 3.21
N SER A 18 16.07 10.23 2.28
CA SER A 18 16.15 8.80 2.46
C SER A 18 16.67 8.66 3.89
N PHE A 19 15.77 8.39 4.83
CA PHE A 19 16.17 7.95 6.15
C PHE A 19 16.99 6.69 5.88
N ALA A 20 18.31 6.80 6.05
CA ALA A 20 19.15 5.64 6.16
C ALA A 20 18.64 4.94 7.42
N LYS A 21 17.73 3.99 7.19
CA LYS A 21 17.09 3.20 8.22
C LYS A 21 18.22 2.48 8.94
N SER A 22 18.38 2.75 10.22
CA SER A 22 19.31 2.01 11.05
C SER A 22 18.80 0.58 11.14
N GLU A 23 19.56 -0.38 10.57
CA GLU A 23 19.26 -1.79 10.75
C GLU A 23 19.29 -2.13 12.25
N ILE A 24 18.34 -2.93 12.71
CA ILE A 24 18.23 -3.40 14.10
C ILE A 24 19.11 -4.64 14.23
N ILE A 25 20.39 -4.44 14.44
CA ILE A 25 21.41 -5.48 14.51
C ILE A 25 22.29 -5.32 15.76
N GLY A 26 22.92 -6.44 16.17
CA GLY A 26 23.81 -6.48 17.32
C GLY A 26 23.11 -6.88 18.60
N ASP A 27 23.84 -6.83 19.71
CA ASP A 27 23.39 -7.28 21.01
C ASP A 27 23.22 -6.10 21.97
N LEU A 28 22.04 -6.01 22.62
CA LEU A 28 21.76 -5.00 23.65
C LEU A 28 22.21 -5.45 25.02
N LYS A 29 22.67 -4.49 25.84
CA LYS A 29 22.96 -4.69 27.25
C LYS A 29 21.79 -4.17 28.09
N ILE A 30 21.21 -5.01 28.92
CA ILE A 30 20.04 -4.71 29.72
C ILE A 30 20.43 -4.44 31.17
N CYS A 31 19.97 -3.31 31.71
CA CYS A 31 19.87 -3.07 33.13
C CYS A 31 18.46 -3.43 33.61
N ALA A 32 18.29 -4.59 34.24
CA ALA A 32 17.02 -4.98 34.82
C ALA A 32 16.97 -4.58 36.29
N ILE A 33 15.91 -3.92 36.73
CA ILE A 33 15.73 -3.42 38.08
C ILE A 33 14.44 -4.01 38.66
N ARG A 34 14.56 -4.72 39.80
CA ARG A 34 13.44 -5.31 40.51
C ARG A 34 12.91 -4.32 41.54
N VAL A 35 11.64 -3.93 41.42
CA VAL A 35 11.00 -3.04 42.39
C VAL A 35 9.79 -3.72 43.05
N SER A 36 9.68 -3.50 44.35
CA SER A 36 8.50 -3.86 45.15
C SER A 36 7.88 -2.58 45.72
N PHE A 37 6.66 -2.69 46.19
CA PHE A 37 5.94 -1.53 46.73
C PHE A 37 5.90 -1.57 48.25
N SER A 38 5.58 -0.45 48.85
CA SER A 38 5.24 -0.44 50.27
C SER A 38 4.07 -1.41 50.48
N GLN A 39 4.05 -2.03 51.69
CA GLN A 39 3.09 -3.10 52.01
C GLN A 39 1.66 -2.66 51.60
N ASP A 40 1.06 -3.41 50.71
CA ASP A 40 -0.25 -3.18 50.14
C ASP A 40 -1.27 -4.17 50.69
N SER A 41 -2.46 -3.71 51.01
CA SER A 41 -3.62 -4.51 51.38
C SER A 41 -4.87 -4.14 50.59
N ALA A 42 -4.71 -3.39 49.49
CA ALA A 42 -5.80 -3.05 48.61
C ALA A 42 -6.34 -4.32 47.93
N LEU A 43 -7.66 -4.40 47.76
CA LEU A 43 -8.30 -5.50 47.04
C LEU A 43 -8.31 -5.24 45.53
N SER A 44 -7.91 -4.06 45.13
CA SER A 44 -7.88 -3.60 43.73
C SER A 44 -6.54 -3.87 43.02
N THR A 45 -5.56 -4.41 43.77
CA THR A 45 -4.24 -4.80 43.30
C THR A 45 -3.88 -6.22 43.71
N THR A 46 -3.05 -6.90 42.93
CA THR A 46 -2.64 -8.28 43.16
C THR A 46 -1.49 -8.35 44.19
N GLY A 47 -1.59 -9.32 45.10
CA GLY A 47 -0.53 -9.61 46.06
C GLY A 47 -0.48 -8.63 47.23
N ASN A 48 0.74 -8.42 47.79
CA ASN A 48 0.94 -7.54 48.94
C ASN A 48 2.05 -6.50 48.73
N GLY A 49 2.40 -6.26 47.49
CA GLY A 49 3.43 -5.35 47.05
C GLY A 49 4.84 -5.96 46.97
N ASN A 50 5.03 -7.24 47.34
CA ASN A 50 6.31 -7.97 47.24
C ASN A 50 6.26 -9.06 46.17
N PHE A 51 7.43 -9.40 45.61
CA PHE A 51 7.56 -10.55 44.70
C PHE A 51 7.16 -11.86 45.33
N LEU A 52 6.60 -12.80 44.57
CA LEU A 52 6.25 -14.14 45.03
C LEU A 52 7.48 -14.95 45.36
N THR A 53 7.52 -15.46 46.59
CA THR A 53 8.51 -16.45 47.08
C THR A 53 8.00 -17.87 46.97
N GLU A 54 6.70 -18.06 46.92
CA GLU A 54 5.99 -19.32 46.74
C GLU A 54 4.67 -19.09 45.99
N ASN A 55 4.15 -20.14 45.33
CA ASN A 55 2.86 -20.05 44.67
C ASN A 55 1.75 -19.96 45.75
N LEU A 56 0.90 -18.96 45.66
CA LEU A 56 -0.20 -18.74 46.62
C LEU A 56 -1.53 -19.32 46.12
N GLY A 57 -1.66 -19.56 44.81
CA GLY A 57 -2.88 -20.00 44.15
C GLY A 57 -2.90 -21.49 43.81
N VAL A 58 -3.41 -21.82 42.64
CA VAL A 58 -3.60 -23.19 42.14
C VAL A 58 -2.25 -23.87 41.87
N ASP A 59 -2.11 -25.09 42.34
CA ASP A 59 -0.91 -25.91 42.10
C ASP A 59 -1.08 -26.75 40.82
N CYS A 60 -0.32 -26.41 39.78
CA CYS A 60 -0.26 -27.14 38.52
C CYS A 60 0.98 -28.06 38.40
N GLY A 61 1.71 -28.25 39.51
CA GLY A 61 2.90 -29.11 39.56
C GLY A 61 3.97 -28.72 38.57
N ILE A 62 4.49 -29.68 37.83
CA ILE A 62 5.54 -29.47 36.83
C ILE A 62 5.08 -28.68 35.61
N TYR A 63 3.78 -28.51 35.41
CA TYR A 63 3.17 -27.77 34.34
C TYR A 63 2.78 -26.32 34.72
N THR A 64 3.28 -25.87 35.88
CA THR A 64 3.11 -24.45 36.26
C THR A 64 3.98 -23.58 35.37
N ILE A 65 3.36 -22.58 34.70
CA ILE A 65 4.08 -21.57 33.94
C ILE A 65 4.61 -20.52 34.90
N ASP A 66 5.87 -20.12 34.72
CA ASP A 66 6.56 -19.12 35.52
C ASP A 66 6.38 -19.31 37.04
N PRO A 67 6.70 -20.48 37.63
CA PRO A 67 6.46 -20.73 39.03
C PRO A 67 7.36 -19.89 39.94
N ALA A 68 6.91 -19.57 41.14
CA ALA A 68 7.75 -18.95 42.16
C ALA A 68 8.87 -19.90 42.62
N PRO A 69 9.99 -19.36 43.15
CA PRO A 69 10.22 -17.98 43.57
C PRO A 69 10.60 -17.05 42.43
N HIS A 70 10.08 -15.83 42.40
CA HIS A 70 10.45 -14.81 41.47
C HIS A 70 11.64 -13.99 41.97
N ASP A 71 12.76 -14.65 42.04
CA ASP A 71 14.04 -14.12 42.50
C ASP A 71 14.90 -13.59 41.34
N LYS A 72 16.14 -13.19 41.61
CA LYS A 72 17.07 -12.69 40.59
C LYS A 72 17.26 -13.66 39.44
N GLN A 73 17.41 -14.93 39.73
CA GLN A 73 17.66 -15.98 38.72
C GLN A 73 16.45 -16.23 37.82
N TYR A 74 15.24 -16.08 38.37
CA TYR A 74 14.01 -16.09 37.57
C TYR A 74 14.03 -15.01 36.48
N PHE A 75 14.32 -13.73 36.84
CA PHE A 75 14.36 -12.65 35.89
C PHE A 75 15.51 -12.75 34.88
N GLU A 76 16.68 -13.29 35.29
CA GLU A 76 17.76 -13.66 34.37
C GLU A 76 17.30 -14.69 33.35
N SER A 77 16.47 -15.66 33.75
CA SER A 77 15.90 -16.67 32.86
C SER A 77 14.86 -16.08 31.89
N GLN A 78 14.06 -15.07 32.31
CA GLN A 78 13.16 -14.34 31.42
C GLN A 78 13.91 -13.55 30.33
N ILE A 79 15.03 -12.91 30.70
CA ILE A 79 15.91 -12.23 29.75
C ILE A 79 16.53 -13.23 28.75
N GLU A 80 16.96 -14.41 29.22
CA GLU A 80 17.48 -15.50 28.37
C GLU A 80 16.40 -16.01 27.38
N ALA A 81 15.15 -16.12 27.82
CA ALA A 81 14.03 -16.52 26.95
C ALA A 81 13.81 -15.52 25.81
N VAL A 82 13.84 -14.23 26.09
CA VAL A 82 13.69 -13.16 25.10
C VAL A 82 14.89 -13.07 24.15
N ASP A 83 16.13 -13.27 24.67
CA ASP A 83 17.32 -13.38 23.82
C ASP A 83 17.18 -14.53 22.81
N SER A 84 16.81 -15.72 23.31
CA SER A 84 16.61 -16.92 22.48
C SER A 84 15.54 -16.68 21.40
N TYR A 85 14.45 -15.99 21.74
CA TYR A 85 13.42 -15.61 20.80
C TYR A 85 13.98 -14.72 19.71
N PHE A 86 14.57 -13.57 20.05
CA PHE A 86 15.06 -12.61 19.05
C PHE A 86 16.19 -13.19 18.20
N ARG A 87 17.12 -13.96 18.76
CA ARG A 87 18.14 -14.66 17.98
C ARG A 87 17.54 -15.64 16.97
N SER A 88 16.47 -16.33 17.35
CA SER A 88 15.78 -17.25 16.45
C SER A 88 15.09 -16.52 15.30
N VAL A 89 14.29 -15.49 15.59
CA VAL A 89 13.45 -14.82 14.59
C VAL A 89 14.23 -13.82 13.72
N SER A 90 15.38 -13.33 14.18
CA SER A 90 16.29 -12.45 13.43
C SER A 90 17.40 -13.22 12.71
N TYR A 91 17.40 -14.54 12.78
CA TYR A 91 18.50 -15.39 12.26
C TYR A 91 19.87 -15.02 12.84
N GLY A 92 19.89 -14.61 14.12
CA GLY A 92 21.09 -14.21 14.84
C GLY A 92 21.57 -12.79 14.57
N ALA A 93 20.79 -11.98 13.84
CA ALA A 93 21.16 -10.59 13.57
C ALA A 93 21.01 -9.69 14.80
N PHE A 94 20.06 -9.99 15.69
CA PHE A 94 19.78 -9.23 16.90
C PHE A 94 19.63 -10.17 18.10
N GLY A 95 20.04 -9.71 19.28
CA GLY A 95 19.91 -10.43 20.56
C GLY A 95 20.21 -9.56 21.77
N ILE A 96 20.38 -10.20 22.92
CA ILE A 96 20.75 -9.60 24.19
C ILE A 96 22.12 -10.11 24.62
N ASN A 97 23.01 -9.24 25.01
CA ASN A 97 24.28 -9.62 25.59
C ASN A 97 24.05 -10.04 27.06
N ILE A 98 23.77 -11.33 27.28
CA ILE A 98 23.44 -11.88 28.59
C ILE A 98 24.59 -11.68 29.59
N GLU A 99 25.87 -11.80 29.15
CA GLU A 99 27.05 -11.72 30.04
C GLU A 99 27.24 -10.28 30.56
N GLU A 100 26.87 -9.26 29.80
CA GLU A 100 27.00 -7.86 30.17
C GLU A 100 25.68 -7.23 30.67
N SER A 101 24.58 -7.98 30.64
CA SER A 101 23.29 -7.61 31.23
C SER A 101 23.24 -7.97 32.71
N THR A 102 22.55 -7.17 33.50
CA THR A 102 22.54 -7.39 34.96
C THR A 102 21.16 -7.13 35.55
N VAL A 103 20.74 -8.01 36.48
CA VAL A 103 19.53 -7.86 37.27
C VAL A 103 19.87 -7.32 38.66
N TYR A 104 19.32 -6.20 39.04
CA TYR A 104 19.47 -5.50 40.29
C TYR A 104 18.22 -5.60 41.17
N PRO A 105 18.38 -5.61 42.56
CA PRO A 105 19.63 -5.70 43.31
C PRO A 105 20.37 -6.99 43.00
N SER A 106 21.69 -6.99 43.24
CA SER A 106 22.54 -8.18 43.02
C SER A 106 22.26 -9.34 43.97
N ASP A 107 21.67 -9.07 45.13
CA ASP A 107 21.20 -10.09 46.05
C ASP A 107 20.02 -10.88 45.48
N GLN A 108 20.00 -12.21 45.71
CA GLN A 108 19.07 -13.13 45.07
C GLN A 108 17.62 -12.80 45.37
N ASN A 109 17.27 -12.50 46.60
CA ASN A 109 15.89 -12.33 47.09
C ASN A 109 15.50 -10.89 47.37
N SER A 110 16.35 -9.91 47.06
CA SER A 110 16.10 -8.50 47.38
C SER A 110 15.46 -7.79 46.19
N SER A 111 14.70 -6.74 46.52
CA SER A 111 14.16 -5.73 45.55
C SER A 111 14.33 -4.34 46.14
N TYR A 112 14.24 -3.32 45.30
CA TYR A 112 14.14 -1.94 45.78
C TYR A 112 12.69 -1.65 46.14
N ILE A 113 12.46 -1.14 47.35
CA ILE A 113 11.10 -0.87 47.84
C ILE A 113 10.74 0.57 47.53
N LEU A 114 9.72 0.77 46.73
CA LEU A 114 9.17 2.11 46.45
C LEU A 114 8.33 2.60 47.60
N GLU A 115 8.26 3.95 47.79
CA GLU A 115 7.53 4.56 48.87
C GLU A 115 6.01 4.45 48.76
N ASN A 116 5.49 4.44 47.48
CA ASN A 116 4.08 4.37 47.19
C ASN A 116 3.62 2.92 47.08
N HIS A 117 2.30 2.70 47.26
CA HIS A 117 1.61 1.45 46.93
C HIS A 117 1.44 1.31 45.40
N MET A 118 1.13 0.09 44.91
CA MET A 118 0.96 -0.20 43.52
C MET A 118 -0.16 0.67 42.89
N ASN A 119 -1.31 0.76 43.53
CA ASN A 119 -2.47 1.54 43.03
C ASN A 119 -2.23 3.06 42.90
N PHE A 120 -1.17 3.62 43.51
CA PHE A 120 -0.75 4.99 43.24
C PHE A 120 -0.27 5.17 41.82
N TYR A 121 0.36 4.15 41.24
CA TYR A 121 0.93 4.19 39.90
C TYR A 121 -0.08 3.79 38.81
N ASN A 122 -1.22 3.19 39.15
CA ASN A 122 -2.34 2.95 38.25
C ASN A 122 -3.67 3.14 39.03
N PRO A 123 -4.13 4.38 39.24
CA PRO A 123 -5.34 4.65 40.01
C PRO A 123 -6.64 4.36 39.26
N TYR A 124 -6.59 3.66 38.12
CA TYR A 124 -7.73 3.33 37.25
C TYR A 124 -8.61 4.53 36.91
N GLU A 125 -7.96 5.63 36.52
CA GLU A 125 -8.60 6.88 36.11
C GLU A 125 -8.49 7.09 34.58
N SER A 126 -8.25 8.33 34.11
CA SER A 126 -8.07 8.62 32.69
C SER A 126 -6.73 8.12 32.14
N PRO A 127 -6.62 7.84 30.83
CA PRO A 127 -5.37 7.43 30.18
C PRO A 127 -4.19 8.39 30.44
N ASP A 128 -4.41 9.71 30.42
CA ASP A 128 -3.36 10.71 30.67
C ASP A 128 -2.79 10.59 32.09
N ILE A 129 -3.64 10.32 33.09
CA ILE A 129 -3.21 10.12 34.49
C ILE A 129 -2.43 8.81 34.59
N GLN A 130 -2.89 7.77 33.93
CA GLN A 130 -2.21 6.48 33.91
C GLN A 130 -0.81 6.62 33.29
N GLU A 131 -0.66 7.28 32.14
CA GLU A 131 0.65 7.53 31.53
C GLU A 131 1.60 8.33 32.44
N GLU A 132 1.10 9.42 33.08
CA GLU A 132 1.86 10.20 34.05
C GLU A 132 2.37 9.33 35.19
N ARG A 133 1.51 8.47 35.74
CA ARG A 133 1.84 7.60 36.87
C ARG A 133 2.82 6.49 36.50
N LEU A 134 2.68 5.87 35.33
CA LEU A 134 3.63 4.88 34.85
C LEU A 134 4.99 5.50 34.54
N THR A 135 5.02 6.71 33.97
CA THR A 135 6.28 7.46 33.78
C THR A 135 6.92 7.83 35.13
N THR A 136 6.09 8.14 36.15
CA THR A 136 6.55 8.37 37.52
C THR A 136 7.14 7.12 38.16
N LEU A 137 6.48 5.95 37.99
CA LEU A 137 7.01 4.66 38.43
C LEU A 137 8.41 4.40 37.86
N PHE A 138 8.57 4.64 36.55
CA PHE A 138 9.84 4.46 35.85
C PHE A 138 10.95 5.35 36.44
N ASN A 139 10.65 6.65 36.67
CA ASN A 139 11.59 7.58 37.30
C ASN A 139 11.92 7.20 38.76
N ASP A 140 10.94 6.80 39.56
CA ASP A 140 11.13 6.40 40.95
C ASP A 140 12.02 5.16 41.09
N ALA A 141 11.76 4.15 40.18
CA ALA A 141 12.58 2.95 40.11
C ALA A 141 14.05 3.24 39.74
N LEU A 142 14.27 4.12 38.76
CA LEU A 142 15.62 4.56 38.39
C LEU A 142 16.29 5.35 39.55
N SER A 143 15.54 6.23 40.21
CA SER A 143 16.03 7.05 41.30
C SER A 143 16.50 6.22 42.48
N ILE A 144 15.71 5.23 42.88
CA ILE A 144 16.10 4.34 44.01
C ILE A 144 17.28 3.44 43.64
N ALA A 145 17.33 2.90 42.41
CA ALA A 145 18.45 2.09 41.97
C ALA A 145 19.75 2.91 41.89
N TYR A 146 19.70 4.11 41.33
CA TYR A 146 20.84 5.01 41.24
C TYR A 146 21.35 5.40 42.66
N SER A 147 20.44 5.72 43.60
CA SER A 147 20.78 6.06 44.99
C SER A 147 21.44 4.88 45.74
N ASN A 148 21.19 3.66 45.31
CA ASN A 148 21.81 2.46 45.81
C ASN A 148 23.06 2.03 44.99
N GLY A 149 23.59 2.89 44.13
CA GLY A 149 24.87 2.74 43.46
C GLY A 149 24.84 1.94 42.17
N VAL A 150 23.66 1.80 41.53
CA VAL A 150 23.57 1.19 40.21
C VAL A 150 24.11 2.19 39.16
N ASP A 151 25.11 1.77 38.42
CA ASP A 151 25.65 2.57 37.30
C ASP A 151 24.84 2.30 36.03
N LEU A 152 24.01 3.27 35.66
CA LEU A 152 23.13 3.17 34.47
C LEU A 152 23.83 3.47 33.15
N LYS A 153 25.10 3.89 33.16
CA LYS A 153 25.82 4.40 31.97
C LYS A 153 26.16 3.31 30.94
N ASN A 154 26.33 2.07 31.42
CA ASN A 154 26.90 0.98 30.62
C ASN A 154 25.83 0.10 29.95
N TYR A 155 24.58 0.47 29.98
CA TYR A 155 23.44 -0.29 29.47
C TYR A 155 22.74 0.46 28.35
N ASP A 156 22.22 -0.30 27.39
CA ASP A 156 21.51 0.22 26.23
C ASP A 156 20.00 0.37 26.48
N LEU A 157 19.46 -0.44 27.41
CA LEU A 157 18.05 -0.46 27.77
C LEU A 157 17.86 -0.73 29.26
N VAL A 158 16.94 -0.02 29.88
CA VAL A 158 16.47 -0.29 31.24
C VAL A 158 15.16 -1.05 31.21
N VAL A 159 15.06 -2.11 31.99
CA VAL A 159 13.83 -2.90 32.20
C VAL A 159 13.50 -2.89 33.68
N ILE A 160 12.33 -2.40 34.05
CA ILE A 160 11.83 -2.43 35.41
C ILE A 160 10.86 -3.61 35.54
N PHE A 161 11.20 -4.55 36.42
CA PHE A 161 10.27 -5.59 36.86
C PHE A 161 9.63 -5.18 38.17
N HIS A 162 8.32 -5.10 38.21
CA HIS A 162 7.55 -4.77 39.41
C HIS A 162 6.89 -6.01 40.02
N ALA A 163 6.71 -6.02 41.33
CA ALA A 163 5.95 -7.05 42.01
C ALA A 163 4.48 -7.02 41.59
N GLY A 164 3.83 -8.17 41.57
CA GLY A 164 2.42 -8.34 41.20
C GLY A 164 2.26 -8.75 39.74
N ILE A 165 1.01 -8.96 39.35
CA ILE A 165 0.66 -9.40 38.01
C ILE A 165 0.53 -8.19 37.05
N GLY A 166 0.59 -8.46 35.73
CA GLY A 166 0.33 -7.47 34.70
C GLY A 166 -1.17 -7.31 34.38
N GLN A 167 -1.58 -6.07 34.13
CA GLN A 167 -2.95 -5.72 33.71
C GLN A 167 -3.21 -6.04 32.21
N ASP A 168 -2.34 -6.79 31.54
CA ASP A 168 -2.36 -6.99 30.09
C ASP A 168 -3.46 -7.95 29.60
N PHE A 169 -3.99 -8.81 30.50
CA PHE A 169 -5.01 -9.84 30.20
C PHE A 169 -6.30 -9.65 31.01
N SER A 170 -6.67 -8.42 31.31
CA SER A 170 -7.90 -8.14 32.05
C SER A 170 -9.15 -8.45 31.22
N LEU A 171 -10.08 -9.18 31.85
CA LEU A 171 -11.41 -9.36 31.26
C LEU A 171 -12.29 -8.17 31.65
N PRO A 172 -12.78 -7.36 30.73
CA PRO A 172 -13.65 -6.24 31.04
C PRO A 172 -14.83 -6.70 31.93
N PHE A 173 -15.08 -5.98 33.03
CA PHE A 173 -16.11 -6.25 34.04
C PHE A 173 -15.89 -7.49 34.92
N LEU A 174 -14.87 -8.29 34.71
CA LEU A 174 -14.57 -9.49 35.49
C LEU A 174 -13.21 -9.41 36.20
N ASP A 175 -12.47 -8.36 36.00
CA ASP A 175 -11.18 -8.17 36.62
C ASP A 175 -11.31 -7.78 38.12
N PRO A 176 -10.81 -8.62 39.03
CA PRO A 176 -10.87 -8.33 40.46
C PRO A 176 -9.84 -7.30 40.90
N THR A 177 -8.81 -7.05 40.09
CA THR A 177 -7.65 -6.19 40.44
C THR A 177 -7.33 -5.14 39.36
N PRO A 178 -8.26 -4.21 39.09
CA PRO A 178 -8.17 -3.26 37.99
C PRO A 178 -7.05 -2.20 38.13
N GLU A 179 -6.44 -2.10 39.34
CA GLU A 179 -5.34 -1.17 39.62
C GLU A 179 -3.95 -1.86 39.51
N ASP A 180 -3.89 -3.10 39.01
CA ASP A 180 -2.61 -3.72 38.60
C ASP A 180 -1.98 -2.95 37.44
N LEU A 181 -0.66 -3.05 37.28
CA LEU A 181 0.09 -2.22 36.35
C LEU A 181 0.18 -2.89 34.97
N PRO A 182 -0.16 -2.18 33.87
CA PRO A 182 0.04 -2.72 32.54
C PRO A 182 1.52 -2.72 32.13
N SER A 183 1.92 -3.71 31.35
CA SER A 183 3.23 -3.69 30.68
C SER A 183 3.33 -2.50 29.75
N THR A 184 4.39 -1.69 29.90
CA THR A 184 4.47 -0.40 29.22
C THR A 184 5.86 -0.14 28.66
N PHE A 185 5.92 0.31 27.42
CA PHE A 185 7.10 0.92 26.85
C PHE A 185 7.08 2.43 27.16
N ILE A 186 7.97 2.87 28.04
CA ILE A 186 8.18 4.30 28.33
C ILE A 186 9.08 4.85 27.22
N ASP A 187 8.56 5.73 26.41
CA ASP A 187 9.28 6.36 25.31
C ASP A 187 9.74 7.79 25.63
N GLN A 188 10.49 8.36 24.71
CA GLN A 188 10.98 9.74 24.84
C GLN A 188 9.84 10.76 24.89
N LYS A 189 8.73 10.54 24.18
CA LYS A 189 7.59 11.49 24.13
C LYS A 189 6.92 11.56 25.50
N MET A 190 6.70 10.43 26.17
CA MET A 190 6.16 10.37 27.53
C MET A 190 7.08 11.09 28.53
N ILE A 191 8.40 10.84 28.45
CA ILE A 191 9.36 11.52 29.34
C ILE A 191 9.35 13.03 29.10
N GLU A 192 9.32 13.47 27.86
CA GLU A 192 9.26 14.90 27.52
C GLU A 192 7.95 15.56 27.99
N GLN A 193 6.83 14.86 27.84
CA GLN A 193 5.52 15.35 28.25
C GLN A 193 5.43 15.60 29.77
N TYR A 194 5.92 14.65 30.57
CA TYR A 194 5.73 14.70 32.02
C TYR A 194 6.93 15.29 32.80
N TYR A 195 8.13 15.25 32.22
CA TYR A 195 9.35 15.78 32.86
C TYR A 195 9.95 17.00 32.14
N GLY A 196 9.44 17.38 30.97
CA GLY A 196 9.91 18.55 30.21
C GLY A 196 11.33 18.42 29.63
N SER A 197 11.83 17.17 29.54
CA SER A 197 13.14 16.83 28.99
C SER A 197 13.01 15.53 28.20
N SER A 198 13.74 15.40 27.12
CA SER A 198 13.74 14.17 26.30
C SER A 198 14.45 12.98 26.96
N TYR A 199 14.95 13.15 28.17
CA TYR A 199 15.60 12.11 28.98
C TYR A 199 15.54 12.40 30.47
N LEU A 200 15.61 11.35 31.28
CA LEU A 200 15.83 11.41 32.71
C LEU A 200 17.33 11.36 33.01
N SER A 201 17.82 12.20 33.95
CA SER A 201 19.25 12.35 34.24
C SER A 201 19.63 11.69 35.54
N PHE A 202 20.59 10.77 35.53
CA PHE A 202 21.15 10.11 36.72
C PHE A 202 22.68 10.19 36.64
N GLY A 203 23.25 11.23 37.25
CA GLY A 203 24.67 11.52 37.09
C GLY A 203 25.04 11.85 35.66
N GLU A 204 25.91 11.06 35.03
CA GLU A 204 26.27 11.19 33.60
C GLU A 204 25.35 10.41 32.68
N SER A 205 24.45 9.60 33.21
CA SER A 205 23.54 8.77 32.40
C SER A 205 22.30 9.55 32.00
N GLN A 206 21.89 9.40 30.74
CA GLN A 206 20.68 9.98 30.15
C GLN A 206 19.79 8.84 29.66
N ILE A 207 18.65 8.64 30.30
CA ILE A 207 17.72 7.55 30.00
C ILE A 207 16.50 8.14 29.29
N SER A 208 16.32 7.82 28.00
CA SER A 208 15.25 8.33 27.15
C SER A 208 14.15 7.31 26.88
N LYS A 209 14.30 6.06 27.30
CA LYS A 209 13.32 4.98 27.13
C LYS A 209 13.59 3.83 28.08
N GLY A 210 12.56 3.00 28.28
CA GLY A 210 12.69 1.75 29.03
C GLY A 210 11.39 0.96 29.06
N LEU A 211 11.42 -0.19 29.76
CA LEU A 211 10.27 -1.08 29.88
C LEU A 211 9.80 -1.16 31.33
N LEU A 212 8.50 -1.18 31.53
CA LEU A 212 7.84 -1.62 32.76
C LEU A 212 7.21 -2.99 32.48
N LEU A 213 7.51 -3.99 33.30
CA LEU A 213 7.02 -5.35 33.19
C LEU A 213 6.62 -5.89 34.56
N PRO A 214 5.57 -6.72 34.66
CA PRO A 214 5.20 -7.40 35.89
C PRO A 214 6.20 -8.51 36.22
N GLU A 215 6.08 -9.06 37.45
CA GLU A 215 6.80 -10.28 37.78
C GLU A 215 6.29 -11.51 37.00
N THR A 216 5.03 -11.53 36.60
CA THR A 216 4.42 -12.63 35.86
C THR A 216 3.09 -12.20 35.19
N GLN A 217 2.65 -12.96 34.19
CA GLN A 217 1.32 -12.89 33.60
C GLN A 217 0.41 -14.06 34.08
N ASN A 218 0.92 -14.91 34.96
CA ASN A 218 0.19 -16.08 35.41
C ASN A 218 -0.69 -15.82 36.64
N HIS A 219 -1.96 -15.52 36.39
CA HIS A 219 -2.97 -15.26 37.43
C HIS A 219 -3.14 -16.45 38.39
N LEU A 220 -2.89 -17.68 37.95
CA LEU A 220 -3.09 -18.86 38.80
C LEU A 220 -2.10 -18.95 39.95
N LEU A 221 -1.01 -18.20 39.93
CA LEU A 221 -0.04 -18.15 41.03
C LEU A 221 -0.53 -17.40 42.26
N PHE A 222 -1.64 -16.64 42.12
CA PHE A 222 -2.23 -15.80 43.15
C PHE A 222 -3.58 -16.33 43.65
N ASN A 223 -3.96 -16.04 44.85
CA ASN A 223 -5.25 -16.50 45.43
C ASN A 223 -6.49 -15.90 44.76
N ILE A 224 -6.36 -14.87 43.93
CA ILE A 224 -7.44 -14.25 43.16
C ILE A 224 -8.01 -15.18 42.07
N ALA A 225 -7.21 -16.10 41.56
CA ALA A 225 -7.56 -16.98 40.45
C ALA A 225 -8.68 -17.98 40.79
N GLU A 226 -8.85 -18.37 42.06
CA GLU A 226 -9.92 -19.26 42.47
C GLU A 226 -11.31 -18.69 42.14
N ASN A 227 -11.48 -17.38 42.21
CA ASN A 227 -12.74 -16.71 41.89
C ASN A 227 -12.98 -16.57 40.38
N MET A 228 -11.89 -16.43 39.57
CA MET A 228 -11.99 -16.26 38.14
C MET A 228 -12.25 -17.58 37.39
N PHE A 229 -11.72 -18.70 37.89
CA PHE A 229 -11.74 -20.00 37.24
C PHE A 229 -12.47 -21.09 38.03
N SER A 230 -13.33 -20.70 38.98
CA SER A 230 -14.05 -21.63 39.87
C SER A 230 -14.89 -22.68 39.13
N ASP A 231 -15.39 -22.35 37.98
CA ASP A 231 -16.22 -23.23 37.15
C ASP A 231 -15.43 -23.97 36.06
N ALA A 232 -14.08 -23.73 35.93
CA ALA A 232 -13.25 -24.39 34.95
C ALA A 232 -12.99 -25.85 35.34
N SER A 233 -13.14 -26.77 34.39
CA SER A 233 -12.86 -28.19 34.59
C SER A 233 -11.38 -28.49 34.83
N ASN A 234 -10.49 -27.64 34.25
CA ASN A 234 -9.05 -27.69 34.48
C ASN A 234 -8.46 -26.28 34.51
N PRO A 235 -8.35 -25.64 35.67
CA PRO A 235 -7.80 -24.28 35.79
C PRO A 235 -6.39 -24.14 35.22
N CYS A 236 -5.57 -25.18 35.23
CA CYS A 236 -4.19 -25.13 34.73
C CYS A 236 -4.09 -24.83 33.23
N GLU A 237 -5.15 -24.96 32.47
CA GLU A 237 -5.20 -24.55 31.05
C GLU A 237 -5.27 -23.04 30.85
N TYR A 238 -5.47 -22.26 31.91
CA TYR A 238 -5.63 -20.78 31.82
C TYR A 238 -4.40 -20.02 32.29
N GLN A 239 -3.24 -20.63 32.23
CA GLN A 239 -1.95 -19.99 32.53
C GLN A 239 -1.41 -19.19 31.36
N TYR A 240 -0.71 -18.09 31.64
CA TYR A 240 0.02 -17.27 30.65
C TYR A 240 1.45 -16.99 31.14
N GLY A 241 2.42 -17.01 30.21
CA GLY A 241 3.81 -16.70 30.49
C GLY A 241 4.18 -15.26 30.16
N LEU A 242 5.22 -14.75 30.79
CA LEU A 242 5.73 -13.40 30.62
C LEU A 242 6.49 -13.19 29.31
N THR A 243 7.10 -14.25 28.76
CA THR A 243 8.02 -14.17 27.59
C THR A 243 7.42 -13.44 26.39
N GLY A 244 6.14 -13.69 26.08
CA GLY A 244 5.48 -13.07 24.92
C GLY A 244 5.28 -11.56 25.09
N THR A 245 4.77 -11.14 26.25
CA THR A 245 4.61 -9.73 26.59
C THR A 245 5.97 -9.02 26.64
N PHE A 246 6.98 -9.65 27.23
CA PHE A 246 8.33 -9.09 27.28
C PHE A 246 8.92 -8.97 25.85
N SER A 247 8.71 -9.95 24.98
CA SER A 247 9.16 -9.88 23.58
C SER A 247 8.46 -8.76 22.80
N LEU A 248 7.17 -8.54 23.03
CA LEU A 248 6.41 -7.43 22.43
C LEU A 248 6.98 -6.08 22.89
N MET A 249 7.15 -5.87 24.19
CA MET A 249 7.70 -4.64 24.75
C MET A 249 9.14 -4.40 24.29
N MET A 250 9.94 -5.45 24.17
CA MET A 250 11.27 -5.37 23.58
C MET A 250 11.21 -4.96 22.10
N GLY A 251 10.22 -5.43 21.35
CA GLY A 251 9.95 -4.99 19.98
C GLY A 251 9.81 -3.47 19.88
N PHE A 252 9.03 -2.84 20.75
CA PHE A 252 8.94 -1.38 20.85
C PHE A 252 10.28 -0.72 21.18
N ALA A 253 10.98 -1.26 22.17
CA ALA A 253 12.26 -0.69 22.61
C ALA A 253 13.31 -0.66 21.51
N ILE A 254 13.28 -1.61 20.58
CA ILE A 254 14.19 -1.66 19.42
C ILE A 254 13.65 -0.93 18.19
N GLY A 255 12.43 -0.37 18.26
CA GLY A 255 11.84 0.48 17.22
C GLY A 255 10.96 -0.26 16.21
N LEU A 256 10.44 -1.44 16.54
CA LEU A 256 9.38 -2.08 15.76
C LEU A 256 8.05 -1.38 16.04
N PRO A 257 7.30 -0.97 15.03
CA PRO A 257 6.01 -0.30 15.24
C PRO A 257 4.91 -1.30 15.62
N PRO A 258 3.88 -0.88 16.39
CA PRO A 258 2.67 -1.65 16.60
C PRO A 258 1.93 -1.84 15.29
N LEU A 259 1.28 -2.99 15.14
CA LEU A 259 0.48 -3.33 13.98
C LEU A 259 -1.00 -3.61 14.33
N TRP A 260 -1.44 -3.12 15.49
CA TRP A 260 -2.84 -3.08 15.90
C TRP A 260 -3.33 -1.63 16.00
N ASN A 261 -4.61 -1.45 16.16
CA ASN A 261 -5.19 -0.15 16.44
C ASN A 261 -4.88 0.28 17.88
N ILE A 262 -3.97 1.23 18.07
CA ILE A 262 -3.52 1.67 19.40
C ILE A 262 -4.59 2.45 20.18
N GLU A 263 -5.65 2.94 19.55
CA GLU A 263 -6.73 3.67 20.20
C GLU A 263 -7.81 2.74 20.75
N THR A 264 -8.10 1.65 20.03
CA THR A 264 -9.20 0.72 20.38
C THR A 264 -8.71 -0.61 20.90
N GLY A 265 -7.45 -0.97 20.71
CA GLY A 265 -6.89 -2.29 20.98
C GLY A 265 -7.29 -3.36 19.95
N ALA A 266 -8.01 -2.97 18.88
CA ALA A 266 -8.40 -3.92 17.83
C ALA A 266 -7.16 -4.42 17.08
N SER A 267 -7.15 -5.72 16.77
CA SER A 267 -6.06 -6.34 16.02
C SER A 267 -5.92 -5.77 14.61
N GLY A 268 -4.74 -5.81 14.02
CA GLY A 268 -4.51 -5.40 12.63
C GLY A 268 -3.92 -6.52 11.78
N ILE A 269 -3.11 -7.41 12.40
CA ILE A 269 -2.50 -8.57 11.74
C ILE A 269 -2.72 -9.88 12.52
N GLY A 270 -3.46 -9.85 13.59
CA GLY A 270 -3.80 -11.01 14.36
C GLY A 270 -2.62 -11.70 15.03
N VAL A 271 -2.81 -12.99 15.23
CA VAL A 271 -1.84 -13.91 15.86
C VAL A 271 -0.62 -14.22 14.96
N PHE A 272 -0.57 -13.66 13.75
CA PHE A 272 0.44 -13.98 12.75
C PHE A 272 1.74 -13.18 12.87
N GLY A 273 1.81 -12.22 13.79
CA GLY A 273 3.02 -11.43 14.04
C GLY A 273 3.18 -10.94 15.47
N LEU A 274 4.44 -10.82 15.93
CA LEU A 274 4.78 -10.38 17.30
C LEU A 274 4.14 -9.04 17.67
N MET A 275 4.16 -8.08 16.73
CA MET A 275 3.77 -6.70 17.01
C MET A 275 2.25 -6.51 17.04
N ASP A 276 1.50 -7.59 17.31
CA ASP A 276 0.06 -7.66 17.55
C ASP A 276 -0.23 -8.86 18.45
N GLN A 277 -1.38 -9.53 18.33
CA GLN A 277 -1.84 -10.65 19.16
C GLN A 277 -0.91 -11.88 19.11
N GLY A 278 0.01 -11.95 18.15
CA GLY A 278 1.00 -13.01 18.06
C GLY A 278 1.93 -13.13 19.28
N SER A 279 2.05 -12.08 20.09
CA SER A 279 2.75 -12.13 21.39
C SER A 279 2.10 -13.12 22.36
N ASN A 280 0.79 -13.38 22.24
CA ASN A 280 0.02 -14.23 23.13
C ASN A 280 0.02 -15.73 22.73
N ASN A 281 0.63 -16.05 21.58
CA ASN A 281 0.67 -17.41 21.08
C ASN A 281 1.32 -18.38 22.06
N GLY A 282 0.82 -19.61 22.08
CA GLY A 282 1.31 -20.63 23.01
C GLY A 282 1.23 -20.18 24.47
N ARG A 283 0.16 -19.50 24.86
CA ARG A 283 0.01 -18.96 26.23
C ARG A 283 1.13 -17.97 26.59
N GLY A 284 1.58 -17.13 25.64
CA GLY A 284 2.69 -16.21 25.87
C GLY A 284 4.07 -16.85 25.99
N LEU A 285 4.17 -18.17 25.81
CA LEU A 285 5.46 -18.89 25.83
C LEU A 285 6.08 -18.99 24.42
N ILE A 286 5.25 -18.92 23.38
CA ILE A 286 5.67 -19.13 21.99
C ILE A 286 5.21 -17.94 21.14
N PRO A 287 5.71 -16.73 21.41
CA PRO A 287 5.32 -15.57 20.62
C PRO A 287 5.62 -15.80 19.14
N SER A 288 4.69 -15.39 18.28
CA SER A 288 4.86 -15.49 16.82
C SER A 288 6.09 -14.73 16.35
N PRO A 289 6.86 -15.25 15.40
CA PRO A 289 7.85 -14.41 14.71
C PRO A 289 7.20 -13.17 14.13
N PRO A 290 7.89 -12.01 14.09
CA PRO A 290 7.38 -10.84 13.41
C PRO A 290 7.00 -11.17 11.97
N ASN A 291 5.97 -10.51 11.43
CA ASN A 291 5.54 -10.73 10.06
C ASN A 291 6.63 -10.39 9.03
N ALA A 292 6.43 -10.77 7.77
CA ALA A 292 7.42 -10.60 6.72
C ALA A 292 7.89 -9.14 6.57
N TRP A 293 6.98 -8.18 6.60
CA TRP A 293 7.32 -6.76 6.50
C TRP A 293 8.19 -6.29 7.68
N THR A 294 7.82 -6.65 8.90
CA THR A 294 8.57 -6.26 10.10
C THR A 294 9.99 -6.80 10.10
N ARG A 295 10.23 -8.04 9.62
CA ARG A 295 11.59 -8.59 9.52
C ARG A 295 12.43 -7.89 8.44
N ILE A 296 11.82 -7.50 7.32
CA ILE A 296 12.46 -6.66 6.30
C ILE A 296 12.72 -5.26 6.86
N PHE A 297 11.72 -4.69 7.53
CA PHE A 297 11.84 -3.40 8.19
C PHE A 297 12.98 -3.37 9.21
N ALA A 298 13.19 -4.38 9.99
CA ALA A 298 14.30 -4.50 10.93
C ALA A 298 15.68 -4.74 10.26
N GLY A 299 15.73 -5.01 8.97
CA GLY A 299 16.97 -5.36 8.26
C GLY A 299 17.42 -6.81 8.50
N TRP A 300 16.55 -7.66 9.06
CA TRP A 300 16.92 -9.07 9.34
C TRP A 300 16.84 -9.94 8.10
N GLU A 301 15.97 -9.60 7.16
CA GLU A 301 15.78 -10.29 5.89
C GLU A 301 15.70 -9.32 4.71
N SER A 302 16.05 -9.82 3.55
CA SER A 302 15.87 -9.12 2.27
C SER A 302 14.91 -9.92 1.40
N PRO A 303 13.88 -9.29 0.81
CA PRO A 303 12.92 -10.01 -0.01
C PRO A 303 13.54 -10.40 -1.37
N LEU A 304 13.04 -11.50 -1.92
CA LEU A 304 13.27 -11.88 -3.31
C LEU A 304 12.21 -11.19 -4.17
N VAL A 305 12.61 -10.37 -5.12
CA VAL A 305 11.66 -9.76 -6.06
C VAL A 305 11.26 -10.82 -7.10
N SER A 306 9.96 -11.03 -7.28
CA SER A 306 9.44 -12.02 -8.22
C SER A 306 9.68 -11.60 -9.66
N GLN A 307 10.01 -12.60 -10.49
CA GLN A 307 9.80 -12.53 -11.93
C GLN A 307 8.47 -13.24 -12.27
N TYR A 308 7.68 -12.62 -13.14
CA TYR A 308 6.39 -13.19 -13.53
C TYR A 308 6.52 -14.39 -14.46
N SER A 309 5.46 -15.18 -14.55
CA SER A 309 5.36 -16.38 -15.39
C SER A 309 6.28 -17.54 -14.98
N THR A 310 6.49 -17.73 -13.69
CA THR A 310 7.34 -18.79 -13.14
C THR A 310 6.62 -19.60 -12.08
N THR A 311 6.98 -20.89 -11.96
CA THR A 311 6.65 -21.70 -10.79
C THR A 311 7.72 -21.52 -9.72
N LEU A 312 7.30 -21.12 -8.54
CA LEU A 312 8.17 -20.85 -7.40
C LEU A 312 8.06 -21.91 -6.32
N SER A 313 9.12 -22.06 -5.56
CA SER A 313 9.20 -22.94 -4.39
C SER A 313 9.68 -22.12 -3.20
N LEU A 314 8.87 -22.04 -2.14
CA LEU A 314 9.13 -21.22 -0.98
C LEU A 314 9.29 -22.10 0.26
N PRO A 315 10.52 -22.28 0.80
CA PRO A 315 10.74 -23.02 2.02
C PRO A 315 10.31 -22.21 3.24
N SER A 316 9.77 -22.91 4.25
CA SER A 316 9.49 -22.30 5.55
C SER A 316 10.78 -22.08 6.34
N ARG A 317 10.80 -21.08 7.22
CA ARG A 317 11.87 -20.84 8.20
C ARG A 317 13.29 -20.76 7.61
N SER A 318 13.42 -20.18 6.44
CA SER A 318 14.69 -20.01 5.76
C SER A 318 14.94 -18.53 5.50
N LYS A 319 16.10 -18.03 5.91
CA LYS A 319 16.47 -16.63 5.77
C LYS A 319 16.40 -16.19 4.30
N ASN A 320 15.91 -14.99 4.05
CA ASN A 320 15.76 -14.38 2.73
C ASN A 320 14.86 -15.20 1.76
N ASN A 321 13.82 -15.82 2.30
CA ASN A 321 12.80 -16.51 1.50
C ASN A 321 11.41 -15.85 1.64
N ILE A 322 11.39 -14.54 1.73
CA ILE A 322 10.19 -13.73 1.58
C ILE A 322 10.13 -13.27 0.13
N LEU A 323 9.03 -13.53 -0.55
CA LEU A 323 8.84 -13.11 -1.93
C LEU A 323 8.10 -11.78 -1.98
N LYS A 324 8.63 -10.81 -2.73
CA LYS A 324 7.97 -9.53 -3.02
C LYS A 324 7.40 -9.55 -4.43
N ILE A 325 6.10 -9.26 -4.56
CA ILE A 325 5.40 -9.12 -5.84
C ILE A 325 4.86 -7.70 -5.94
N PRO A 326 5.49 -6.82 -6.71
CA PRO A 326 5.06 -5.44 -6.85
C PRO A 326 3.67 -5.35 -7.52
N ILE A 327 2.80 -4.51 -6.97
CA ILE A 327 1.54 -4.07 -7.59
C ILE A 327 1.82 -2.76 -8.34
N ASN A 328 2.50 -1.83 -7.66
CA ASN A 328 2.95 -0.55 -8.19
C ASN A 328 4.18 -0.08 -7.38
N ASP A 329 4.58 1.19 -7.48
CA ASP A 329 5.76 1.73 -6.78
C ASP A 329 5.63 1.73 -5.26
N ASP A 330 4.41 1.86 -4.76
CA ASP A 330 4.12 2.04 -3.33
C ASP A 330 3.47 0.80 -2.70
N GLU A 331 2.79 -0.03 -3.52
CA GLU A 331 2.06 -1.21 -3.06
C GLU A 331 2.65 -2.52 -3.59
N TYR A 332 2.65 -3.55 -2.78
CA TYR A 332 3.14 -4.88 -3.16
C TYR A 332 2.62 -5.97 -2.22
N PHE A 333 2.64 -7.20 -2.71
CA PHE A 333 2.45 -8.37 -1.86
C PHE A 333 3.77 -8.91 -1.34
N LEU A 334 3.79 -9.34 -0.06
CA LEU A 334 4.84 -10.20 0.49
C LEU A 334 4.27 -11.58 0.76
N ILE A 335 4.97 -12.60 0.31
CA ILE A 335 4.57 -13.99 0.55
C ILE A 335 5.64 -14.69 1.37
N GLU A 336 5.21 -15.33 2.44
CA GLU A 336 6.03 -16.19 3.27
C GLU A 336 5.35 -17.55 3.51
N ASN A 337 6.13 -18.60 3.65
CA ASN A 337 5.64 -19.93 4.02
C ASN A 337 5.88 -20.15 5.52
N ARG A 338 4.81 -20.40 6.28
CA ARG A 338 4.86 -20.66 7.73
C ARG A 338 4.45 -22.10 8.01
N ASN A 339 5.09 -22.73 8.99
CA ASN A 339 4.82 -24.14 9.30
C ASN A 339 4.84 -24.38 10.82
N ASN A 340 3.66 -24.70 11.36
CA ASN A 340 3.44 -24.92 12.79
C ASN A 340 3.44 -26.40 13.22
N LYS A 341 3.80 -27.33 12.35
CA LYS A 341 3.72 -28.77 12.65
C LYS A 341 4.70 -29.17 13.75
N VAL A 342 4.19 -29.82 14.78
CA VAL A 342 4.93 -30.18 15.97
C VAL A 342 4.94 -31.67 16.21
N TYR A 343 3.81 -32.24 16.52
CA TYR A 343 3.67 -33.60 17.08
C TYR A 343 2.88 -34.46 16.10
N ASN A 344 3.49 -35.59 15.66
CA ASN A 344 2.83 -36.55 14.74
C ASN A 344 2.01 -35.90 13.60
N LYS A 345 2.44 -34.73 13.11
CA LYS A 345 1.79 -33.91 12.09
C LYS A 345 0.59 -33.06 12.57
N PHE A 346 0.29 -33.02 13.85
CA PHE A 346 -0.70 -32.12 14.43
C PHE A 346 -0.07 -30.80 14.85
N SER A 347 -0.81 -29.70 14.76
CA SER A 347 -0.45 -28.41 15.34
C SER A 347 -0.96 -28.32 16.78
N LEU A 348 -0.45 -27.38 17.56
CA LEU A 348 -0.97 -27.09 18.89
C LEU A 348 -2.46 -26.68 18.83
N ASP A 349 -2.84 -25.92 17.82
CA ASP A 349 -4.20 -25.49 17.63
C ASP A 349 -5.14 -26.67 17.30
N SER A 350 -4.71 -27.59 16.46
CA SER A 350 -5.46 -28.85 16.21
C SER A 350 -5.66 -29.65 17.48
N ILE A 351 -4.64 -29.75 18.33
CA ILE A 351 -4.74 -30.45 19.62
C ILE A 351 -5.76 -29.74 20.51
N ARG A 352 -5.72 -28.41 20.60
CA ARG A 352 -6.66 -27.63 21.39
C ARG A 352 -8.13 -27.85 20.95
N VAL A 353 -8.38 -27.87 19.63
CA VAL A 353 -9.71 -28.12 19.08
C VAL A 353 -10.18 -29.54 19.37
N LEU A 354 -9.31 -30.53 19.19
CA LEU A 354 -9.62 -31.94 19.42
C LEU A 354 -9.86 -32.25 20.90
N MET A 355 -9.17 -31.57 21.81
CA MET A 355 -9.39 -31.68 23.25
C MET A 355 -10.83 -31.27 23.68
N GLY A 356 -11.41 -30.28 22.98
CA GLY A 356 -12.78 -29.86 23.24
C GLY A 356 -13.84 -30.87 22.77
N VAL A 357 -13.46 -31.82 21.91
CA VAL A 357 -14.37 -32.81 21.31
C VAL A 357 -14.14 -34.22 21.87
N ASP A 358 -12.87 -34.60 22.10
CA ASP A 358 -12.48 -35.96 22.55
C ASP A 358 -11.45 -35.85 23.69
N ASN A 359 -11.77 -36.38 24.84
CA ASN A 359 -10.90 -36.45 26.03
C ASN A 359 -9.67 -37.38 25.87
N GLU A 360 -9.35 -37.84 24.68
CA GLU A 360 -8.25 -38.77 24.42
C GLU A 360 -6.90 -38.06 24.12
N TYR A 361 -6.91 -36.72 23.94
CA TYR A 361 -5.68 -35.96 23.69
C TYR A 361 -5.13 -35.42 25.01
N PRO A 362 -3.77 -35.29 25.10
CA PRO A 362 -3.17 -34.68 26.29
C PRO A 362 -3.63 -33.22 26.43
N PRO A 363 -3.76 -32.67 27.64
CA PRO A 363 -4.02 -31.26 27.86
C PRO A 363 -3.06 -30.36 27.10
N TYR A 364 -3.55 -29.21 26.64
CA TYR A 364 -2.75 -28.28 25.84
C TYR A 364 -1.47 -27.86 26.54
N ILE A 365 -1.55 -27.58 27.85
CA ILE A 365 -0.40 -27.20 28.66
C ILE A 365 0.63 -28.30 28.75
N GLU A 366 0.24 -29.56 28.83
CA GLU A 366 1.17 -30.73 28.83
C GLU A 366 1.90 -30.81 27.48
N VAL A 367 1.20 -30.55 26.39
CA VAL A 367 1.83 -30.53 25.04
C VAL A 367 2.84 -29.40 24.91
N LEU A 368 2.57 -28.23 25.48
CA LEU A 368 3.54 -27.13 25.54
C LEU A 368 4.83 -27.51 26.24
N PHE A 369 4.76 -28.30 27.32
CA PHE A 369 5.94 -28.68 28.07
C PHE A 369 6.63 -29.95 27.53
N ASP A 370 5.85 -30.95 27.10
CA ASP A 370 6.40 -32.29 26.86
C ASP A 370 6.60 -32.62 25.38
N SER A 371 5.93 -31.89 24.44
CA SER A 371 5.82 -32.35 23.05
C SER A 371 6.37 -31.40 21.99
N ILE A 372 6.74 -30.16 22.35
CA ILE A 372 7.24 -29.16 21.38
C ILE A 372 8.72 -29.39 21.02
N GLY A 373 9.36 -30.43 21.52
CA GLY A 373 10.78 -30.72 21.24
C GLY A 373 11.73 -30.15 22.30
N SER A 374 12.92 -29.74 21.91
CA SER A 374 13.99 -29.34 22.82
C SER A 374 13.71 -27.97 23.47
N ILE A 375 12.78 -27.95 24.42
CA ILE A 375 12.57 -26.78 25.28
C ILE A 375 13.57 -26.88 26.44
N LYS A 376 14.33 -25.83 26.63
CA LYS A 376 15.09 -25.66 27.88
C LYS A 376 14.17 -25.03 28.91
N ASN A 377 14.06 -25.66 30.04
CA ASN A 377 13.33 -25.16 31.19
C ASN A 377 14.33 -24.91 32.31
N GLN A 378 14.54 -23.69 32.70
CA GLN A 378 15.47 -23.27 33.75
C GLN A 378 14.69 -22.44 34.77
N ASN A 379 14.78 -22.84 36.06
CA ASN A 379 14.04 -22.16 37.13
C ASN A 379 12.55 -21.98 36.87
N GLY A 380 11.89 -22.91 36.13
CA GLY A 380 10.50 -22.85 35.79
C GLY A 380 10.16 -21.99 34.56
N VAL A 381 11.16 -21.32 33.99
CA VAL A 381 11.01 -20.52 32.80
C VAL A 381 11.42 -21.34 31.56
N ILE A 382 10.64 -21.26 30.47
CA ILE A 382 10.99 -21.85 29.19
C ILE A 382 11.92 -20.89 28.45
N THR A 383 13.22 -21.20 28.43
CA THR A 383 14.24 -20.26 27.91
C THR A 383 14.54 -20.43 26.43
N SER A 384 14.14 -21.55 25.79
CA SER A 384 14.42 -21.77 24.37
C SER A 384 13.41 -22.71 23.72
N ILE A 385 12.94 -22.34 22.55
CA ILE A 385 12.04 -23.12 21.71
C ILE A 385 12.68 -23.26 20.32
N PRO A 386 12.71 -24.49 19.74
CA PRO A 386 13.39 -24.70 18.47
C PRO A 386 12.70 -24.03 17.27
N ASN A 387 11.41 -23.72 17.41
CA ASN A 387 10.61 -23.11 16.34
C ASN A 387 9.41 -22.35 16.88
N TYR A 388 9.41 -21.06 16.73
CA TYR A 388 8.33 -20.19 17.20
C TYR A 388 7.07 -20.19 16.29
N ASP A 389 7.13 -20.75 15.07
CA ASP A 389 5.94 -20.97 14.23
C ASP A 389 4.96 -21.99 14.84
N VAL A 390 5.45 -22.79 15.77
CA VAL A 390 4.65 -23.78 16.48
C VAL A 390 3.43 -23.17 17.17
N GLY A 391 3.54 -21.92 17.61
CA GLY A 391 2.44 -21.17 18.22
C GLY A 391 1.34 -20.73 17.23
N LEU A 392 1.56 -20.82 15.92
CA LEU A 392 0.60 -20.37 14.90
C LEU A 392 -0.62 -21.31 14.81
N PRO A 393 -1.81 -20.77 14.42
CA PRO A 393 -3.03 -21.55 14.31
C PRO A 393 -3.02 -22.58 13.16
N GLY A 394 -2.11 -22.43 12.19
CA GLY A 394 -2.04 -23.31 11.03
C GLY A 394 -0.71 -23.25 10.31
N SER A 395 -0.63 -24.01 9.20
CA SER A 395 0.50 -24.00 8.27
C SER A 395 0.01 -23.66 6.88
N GLY A 396 0.75 -22.81 6.16
CA GLY A 396 0.40 -22.37 4.81
C GLY A 396 1.21 -21.16 4.40
N LEU A 397 0.86 -20.56 3.25
CA LEU A 397 1.38 -19.25 2.89
C LEU A 397 0.60 -18.17 3.63
N LEU A 398 1.31 -17.14 4.07
CA LEU A 398 0.76 -15.84 4.44
C LEU A 398 1.05 -14.87 3.30
N ILE A 399 0.02 -14.21 2.81
CA ILE A 399 0.08 -13.19 1.76
C ILE A 399 -0.26 -11.86 2.40
N TRP A 400 0.75 -10.99 2.50
CA TRP A 400 0.65 -9.67 3.09
C TRP A 400 0.49 -8.63 1.99
N HIS A 401 -0.52 -7.78 2.06
CA HIS A 401 -0.64 -6.59 1.23
C HIS A 401 0.00 -5.42 1.98
N ILE A 402 0.97 -4.81 1.36
CA ILE A 402 1.76 -3.72 1.94
C ILE A 402 1.51 -2.45 1.16
N ASP A 403 1.21 -1.36 1.88
CA ASP A 403 1.07 -0.01 1.33
C ASP A 403 2.05 0.93 2.03
N GLU A 404 3.15 1.23 1.36
CA GLU A 404 4.22 2.08 1.90
C GLU A 404 3.76 3.53 2.10
N GLN A 405 2.77 4.02 1.37
CA GLN A 405 2.26 5.38 1.58
C GLN A 405 1.56 5.51 2.93
N ILE A 406 0.71 4.52 3.25
CA ILE A 406 0.04 4.48 4.55
C ILE A 406 1.09 4.34 5.64
N ILE A 407 2.02 3.39 5.50
CA ILE A 407 3.07 3.15 6.48
C ILE A 407 3.87 4.43 6.75
N TYR A 408 4.44 5.07 5.73
CA TYR A 408 5.26 6.27 5.90
C TYR A 408 4.49 7.46 6.48
N SER A 409 3.19 7.55 6.22
CA SER A 409 2.36 8.62 6.76
C SER A 409 1.96 8.43 8.22
N LYS A 410 2.08 7.20 8.77
CA LYS A 410 1.50 6.79 10.05
C LYS A 410 2.51 6.21 11.05
N ILE A 411 3.70 5.84 10.61
CA ILE A 411 4.70 5.13 11.44
C ILE A 411 5.17 5.96 12.64
N ASP A 412 5.35 7.27 12.47
CA ASP A 412 5.82 8.17 13.53
C ASP A 412 4.80 8.37 14.65
N ASP A 413 3.53 8.13 14.36
CA ASP A 413 2.42 8.22 15.31
C ASP A 413 1.96 6.84 15.81
N TYR A 414 2.69 5.77 15.46
CA TYR A 414 2.34 4.38 15.82
C TYR A 414 0.95 3.93 15.34
N SER A 415 0.40 4.55 14.29
CA SER A 415 -0.98 4.37 13.84
C SER A 415 -1.13 3.69 12.47
N ILE A 416 -0.13 2.89 12.05
CA ILE A 416 -0.08 2.22 10.73
C ILE A 416 -1.40 1.48 10.43
N ASN A 417 -1.93 0.72 11.40
CA ASN A 417 -3.12 -0.11 11.24
C ASN A 417 -4.31 0.39 12.09
N ASN A 418 -4.40 1.69 12.38
CA ASN A 418 -5.54 2.24 13.14
C ASN A 418 -6.86 2.26 12.35
N ASN A 419 -6.81 2.16 11.02
CA ASN A 419 -8.00 2.15 10.18
C ASN A 419 -8.16 0.78 9.49
N LEU A 420 -9.12 -0.02 9.96
CA LEU A 420 -9.39 -1.37 9.43
C LEU A 420 -9.84 -1.37 7.96
N GLU A 421 -10.41 -0.27 7.46
CA GLU A 421 -10.80 -0.16 6.05
C GLU A 421 -9.62 0.16 5.14
N ASN A 422 -8.46 0.55 5.70
CA ASN A 422 -7.28 0.97 4.93
C ASN A 422 -6.01 0.74 5.75
N LEU A 423 -5.57 -0.50 5.81
CA LEU A 423 -4.41 -0.95 6.57
C LEU A 423 -3.12 -0.70 5.77
N GLY A 424 -2.05 -0.29 6.45
CA GLY A 424 -0.72 -0.21 5.84
C GLY A 424 -0.08 -1.59 5.65
N ILE A 425 -0.44 -2.53 6.53
CA ILE A 425 0.00 -3.93 6.47
C ILE A 425 -1.24 -4.78 6.72
N ASN A 426 -1.75 -5.40 5.67
CA ASN A 426 -2.92 -6.26 5.70
C ASN A 426 -2.54 -7.72 5.44
N LEU A 427 -3.20 -8.66 6.12
CA LEU A 427 -3.17 -10.07 5.73
C LEU A 427 -4.32 -10.34 4.78
N GLU A 428 -4.02 -10.83 3.59
CA GLU A 428 -5.02 -11.33 2.65
C GLU A 428 -5.51 -12.70 3.14
N GLU A 429 -6.62 -12.70 3.88
CA GLU A 429 -7.18 -13.89 4.52
C GLU A 429 -7.76 -14.84 3.47
N ALA A 430 -7.26 -16.09 3.43
CA ALA A 430 -7.66 -17.05 2.39
C ALA A 430 -9.13 -17.45 2.44
N ASP A 431 -9.79 -17.32 3.59
CA ASP A 431 -11.22 -17.56 3.75
C ASP A 431 -12.10 -16.43 3.20
N GLY A 432 -11.48 -15.31 2.82
CA GLY A 432 -12.16 -14.15 2.24
C GLY A 432 -12.95 -13.29 3.22
N ALA A 433 -12.90 -13.58 4.52
CA ALA A 433 -13.67 -12.85 5.52
C ALA A 433 -13.14 -11.44 5.75
N GLN A 434 -11.80 -11.25 5.72
CA GLN A 434 -11.13 -9.99 6.04
C GLN A 434 -11.63 -9.43 7.37
N ASP A 435 -11.71 -10.30 8.40
CA ASP A 435 -12.35 -9.99 9.68
C ASP A 435 -11.37 -9.80 10.83
N ILE A 436 -10.07 -9.94 10.60
CA ILE A 436 -9.05 -9.63 11.62
C ILE A 436 -9.23 -8.19 12.11
N GLY A 437 -9.43 -8.05 13.44
CA GLY A 437 -9.61 -6.77 14.10
C GLY A 437 -11.07 -6.29 14.23
N TYR A 438 -12.01 -6.93 13.58
CA TYR A 438 -13.42 -6.66 13.83
C TYR A 438 -13.89 -7.33 15.11
N SER A 439 -14.75 -6.67 15.86
CA SER A 439 -15.22 -7.19 17.14
C SER A 439 -16.08 -8.43 16.95
N SER A 440 -15.70 -9.52 17.61
CA SER A 440 -16.47 -10.75 17.69
C SER A 440 -17.42 -10.74 18.88
N ILE A 441 -18.56 -11.41 18.73
CA ILE A 441 -19.47 -11.68 19.85
C ILE A 441 -19.02 -12.87 20.71
N PHE A 442 -17.98 -13.58 20.29
CA PHE A 442 -17.43 -14.74 20.98
C PHE A 442 -16.26 -14.31 21.89
N LEU A 443 -16.42 -14.47 23.19
CA LEU A 443 -15.38 -14.14 24.18
C LEU A 443 -14.19 -15.11 24.16
N PHE A 444 -14.39 -16.32 23.61
CA PHE A 444 -13.37 -17.38 23.55
C PHE A 444 -13.34 -17.97 22.13
N ASN A 445 -12.15 -18.29 21.64
CA ASN A 445 -11.90 -18.73 20.25
C ASN A 445 -12.38 -17.73 19.21
N ASP A 446 -11.98 -16.50 19.39
CA ASP A 446 -12.26 -15.41 18.47
C ASP A 446 -11.49 -15.58 17.16
N ILE A 447 -12.22 -15.90 16.09
CA ILE A 447 -11.65 -16.08 14.76
C ILE A 447 -11.12 -14.74 14.20
N SER A 448 -11.66 -13.62 14.66
CA SER A 448 -11.21 -12.28 14.25
C SER A 448 -9.83 -11.89 14.81
N SER A 449 -9.21 -12.74 15.61
CA SER A 449 -7.80 -12.64 15.99
C SER A 449 -6.88 -13.43 15.06
N GLY A 450 -7.43 -14.11 14.09
CA GLY A 450 -6.74 -14.97 13.14
C GLY A 450 -6.78 -16.46 13.48
N TYR A 451 -7.03 -17.29 12.49
CA TYR A 451 -7.16 -18.75 12.65
C TYR A 451 -6.58 -19.50 11.42
N PHE A 452 -6.67 -20.84 11.38
CA PHE A 452 -6.08 -21.64 10.32
C PHE A 452 -6.70 -21.39 8.92
N GLY A 453 -7.94 -20.91 8.86
CA GLY A 453 -8.67 -20.61 7.62
C GLY A 453 -8.06 -19.45 6.82
N ASP A 454 -7.34 -18.56 7.47
CA ASP A 454 -6.72 -17.38 6.86
C ASP A 454 -5.47 -17.72 6.03
N LEU A 455 -4.89 -18.91 6.26
CA LEU A 455 -3.70 -19.35 5.55
C LEU A 455 -4.03 -19.94 4.18
N TRP A 456 -3.20 -19.65 3.19
CA TRP A 456 -3.32 -20.15 1.84
C TRP A 456 -2.68 -21.53 1.69
N PHE A 457 -3.47 -22.55 1.45
CA PHE A 457 -3.01 -23.92 1.16
C PHE A 457 -4.08 -24.74 0.43
N ASN A 458 -3.67 -25.70 -0.37
CA ASN A 458 -4.59 -26.62 -1.05
C ASN A 458 -5.28 -27.53 -0.03
N GLY A 459 -6.59 -27.54 -0.04
CA GLY A 459 -7.47 -28.26 0.90
C GLY A 459 -7.98 -27.36 2.04
N ASN A 460 -7.84 -26.03 1.93
CA ASN A 460 -8.50 -25.09 2.82
C ASN A 460 -9.98 -24.97 2.45
N LEU A 461 -10.84 -25.61 3.25
CA LEU A 461 -12.28 -25.61 3.01
C LEU A 461 -12.92 -24.22 3.14
N GLN A 462 -12.32 -23.31 3.92
CA GLN A 462 -12.85 -21.97 4.09
C GLN A 462 -12.63 -21.16 2.80
N TYR A 463 -11.45 -21.32 2.16
CA TYR A 463 -11.21 -20.76 0.84
C TYR A 463 -12.22 -21.25 -0.20
N GLU A 464 -12.52 -22.58 -0.20
CA GLU A 464 -13.46 -23.16 -1.15
C GLU A 464 -14.90 -22.64 -0.95
N LEU A 465 -15.27 -22.32 0.30
CA LEU A 465 -16.57 -21.71 0.61
C LEU A 465 -16.67 -20.26 0.14
N ALA A 466 -15.59 -19.48 0.29
CA ALA A 466 -15.52 -18.09 -0.19
C ALA A 466 -15.45 -18.00 -1.72
N ASN A 467 -14.85 -18.99 -2.37
CA ASN A 467 -14.59 -19.03 -3.80
C ASN A 467 -15.21 -20.27 -4.49
N PRO A 468 -16.55 -20.40 -4.56
CA PRO A 468 -17.22 -21.61 -5.02
C PRO A 468 -16.92 -21.96 -6.49
N ASP A 469 -16.57 -21.00 -7.32
CA ASP A 469 -16.22 -21.23 -8.72
C ASP A 469 -14.84 -21.91 -8.89
N TYR A 470 -14.06 -22.00 -7.82
CA TYR A 470 -12.71 -22.58 -7.79
C TYR A 470 -12.60 -23.89 -7.00
N GLN A 471 -13.72 -24.48 -6.56
CA GLN A 471 -13.73 -25.68 -5.68
C GLN A 471 -13.00 -26.91 -6.24
N GLU A 472 -12.96 -27.08 -7.57
CA GLU A 472 -12.29 -28.21 -8.20
C GLU A 472 -10.81 -27.94 -8.56
N SER A 473 -10.33 -26.72 -8.27
CA SER A 473 -8.97 -26.29 -8.57
C SER A 473 -8.14 -26.10 -7.29
N LYS A 474 -6.82 -26.01 -7.46
CA LYS A 474 -5.97 -25.55 -6.35
C LYS A 474 -6.25 -24.08 -6.08
N PRO A 475 -6.08 -23.62 -4.80
CA PRO A 475 -6.32 -22.23 -4.45
C PRO A 475 -5.53 -21.27 -5.33
N SER A 476 -6.18 -20.15 -5.63
CA SER A 476 -5.64 -19.05 -6.41
C SER A 476 -6.02 -17.74 -5.75
N PHE A 477 -5.11 -16.78 -5.77
CA PHE A 477 -5.33 -15.39 -5.36
C PHE A 477 -5.20 -14.52 -6.61
N SER A 478 -6.28 -13.87 -7.03
CA SER A 478 -6.37 -13.14 -8.29
C SER A 478 -7.40 -12.02 -8.23
N GLN A 479 -7.52 -11.24 -9.28
CA GLN A 479 -8.55 -10.20 -9.39
C GLN A 479 -10.00 -10.72 -9.34
N ASN A 480 -10.20 -12.04 -9.51
CA ASN A 480 -11.52 -12.68 -9.57
C ASN A 480 -11.85 -13.52 -8.31
N THR A 481 -10.97 -13.54 -7.34
CA THR A 481 -11.14 -14.26 -6.08
C THR A 481 -11.53 -13.33 -4.94
N ILE A 482 -11.96 -13.91 -3.84
CA ILE A 482 -12.21 -13.24 -2.58
C ILE A 482 -11.23 -13.83 -1.55
N PRO A 483 -10.27 -13.01 -1.04
CA PRO A 483 -9.97 -11.62 -1.42
C PRO A 483 -9.43 -11.50 -2.84
N SER A 484 -9.35 -10.27 -3.37
CA SER A 484 -8.82 -9.98 -4.71
C SER A 484 -7.42 -9.37 -4.65
N THR A 485 -6.67 -9.48 -5.77
CA THR A 485 -5.34 -8.84 -5.90
C THR A 485 -5.40 -7.36 -6.27
N ASP A 486 -6.53 -6.70 -6.08
CA ASP A 486 -6.68 -5.27 -6.37
C ASP A 486 -5.81 -4.44 -5.42
N SER A 487 -5.41 -3.23 -5.84
CA SER A 487 -4.74 -2.27 -4.96
C SER A 487 -5.71 -1.74 -3.89
N ASN A 488 -5.20 -1.12 -2.83
CA ASN A 488 -6.02 -0.45 -1.82
C ASN A 488 -6.94 0.63 -2.43
N GLY A 489 -6.51 1.28 -3.50
CA GLY A 489 -7.32 2.22 -4.27
C GLY A 489 -8.39 1.58 -5.17
N GLY A 490 -8.51 0.26 -5.19
CA GLY A 490 -9.45 -0.50 -6.02
C GLY A 490 -9.07 -0.64 -7.49
N SER A 491 -7.83 -0.33 -7.85
CA SER A 491 -7.30 -0.53 -9.20
C SER A 491 -6.88 -1.97 -9.40
N LYS A 492 -7.06 -2.48 -10.63
CA LYS A 492 -6.69 -3.86 -10.96
C LYS A 492 -5.18 -4.05 -11.07
N SER A 493 -4.64 -5.02 -10.35
CA SER A 493 -3.22 -5.38 -10.44
C SER A 493 -2.91 -6.35 -11.58
N TYR A 494 -3.91 -7.13 -12.01
CA TYR A 494 -3.79 -8.25 -12.96
C TYR A 494 -2.78 -9.34 -12.53
N ILE A 495 -2.41 -9.35 -11.27
CA ILE A 495 -1.56 -10.38 -10.66
C ILE A 495 -2.42 -11.61 -10.37
N THR A 496 -1.86 -12.77 -10.63
CA THR A 496 -2.46 -14.05 -10.26
C THR A 496 -1.40 -14.91 -9.59
N ILE A 497 -1.67 -15.35 -8.36
CA ILE A 497 -0.90 -16.34 -7.62
C ILE A 497 -1.74 -17.61 -7.61
N ALA A 498 -1.36 -18.62 -8.39
CA ALA A 498 -2.19 -19.79 -8.65
C ALA A 498 -1.50 -21.10 -8.27
N ASN A 499 -2.25 -22.20 -8.34
CA ASN A 499 -1.73 -23.55 -8.12
C ASN A 499 -1.05 -23.76 -6.77
N ILE A 500 -1.50 -23.02 -5.74
CA ILE A 500 -0.95 -23.08 -4.39
C ILE A 500 -1.01 -24.54 -3.89
N SER A 501 0.14 -25.07 -3.45
CA SER A 501 0.25 -26.46 -3.00
C SER A 501 -0.35 -26.68 -1.62
N ALA A 502 -0.49 -27.96 -1.21
CA ALA A 502 -0.79 -28.28 0.19
C ALA A 502 0.29 -27.75 1.13
N ALA A 503 -0.10 -27.45 2.37
CA ALA A 503 0.81 -27.00 3.41
C ALA A 503 1.93 -28.00 3.70
N LYS A 504 3.19 -27.58 3.60
CA LYS A 504 4.41 -28.37 3.81
C LYS A 504 5.63 -27.45 4.00
N ASP A 505 6.77 -28.06 4.38
CA ASP A 505 8.02 -27.29 4.59
C ASP A 505 8.48 -26.48 3.37
N THR A 506 8.17 -26.90 2.17
CA THR A 506 8.40 -26.13 0.94
C THR A 506 7.14 -26.13 0.12
N MET A 507 6.50 -24.97 0.04
CA MET A 507 5.28 -24.79 -0.75
C MET A 507 5.60 -24.32 -2.16
N GLN A 508 4.74 -24.70 -3.11
CA GLN A 508 4.86 -24.33 -4.52
C GLN A 508 3.61 -23.61 -4.98
N PHE A 509 3.80 -22.65 -5.87
CA PHE A 509 2.75 -21.87 -6.51
C PHE A 509 3.27 -21.22 -7.78
N ASP A 510 2.38 -20.76 -8.64
CA ASP A 510 2.69 -20.08 -9.88
C ASP A 510 2.34 -18.60 -9.74
N ILE A 511 3.17 -17.72 -10.35
CA ILE A 511 2.86 -16.29 -10.44
C ILE A 511 2.76 -15.93 -11.92
N SER A 512 1.72 -15.19 -12.26
CA SER A 512 1.57 -14.57 -13.56
C SER A 512 1.03 -13.14 -13.44
N ASN A 513 1.40 -12.31 -14.39
CA ASN A 513 0.78 -11.03 -14.64
C ASN A 513 0.55 -10.90 -16.15
N SER A 514 -0.66 -10.52 -16.55
CA SER A 514 -1.03 -10.48 -17.96
C SER A 514 -0.55 -9.22 -18.68
N PHE A 515 -0.15 -8.18 -17.96
CA PHE A 515 0.16 -6.87 -18.54
C PHE A 515 1.58 -6.40 -18.38
N PHE A 516 2.35 -6.85 -17.39
CA PHE A 516 3.69 -6.33 -17.20
C PHE A 516 4.70 -6.97 -18.15
N LEU A 517 5.58 -6.15 -18.71
CA LEU A 517 6.78 -6.65 -19.37
C LEU A 517 7.71 -7.28 -18.33
N ASP A 518 8.40 -8.36 -18.68
CA ASP A 518 9.35 -9.04 -17.79
C ASP A 518 10.40 -8.05 -17.27
N GLY A 519 10.60 -8.05 -15.94
CA GLY A 519 11.51 -7.14 -15.24
C GLY A 519 10.85 -5.86 -14.72
N PHE A 520 9.56 -5.65 -14.96
CA PHE A 520 8.78 -4.53 -14.45
C PHE A 520 7.66 -5.00 -13.52
N PRO A 521 7.18 -4.12 -12.58
CA PRO A 521 7.68 -2.76 -12.29
C PRO A 521 9.08 -2.74 -11.69
N ASP A 522 9.89 -1.75 -12.08
CA ASP A 522 11.22 -1.50 -11.51
C ASP A 522 11.34 -0.03 -11.07
N PRO A 523 11.19 0.28 -9.78
CA PRO A 523 11.30 1.63 -9.24
C PRO A 523 12.67 2.28 -9.49
N ASN A 524 13.71 1.47 -9.74
CA ASN A 524 15.07 1.95 -9.98
C ASN A 524 15.31 2.36 -11.43
N SER A 525 14.47 1.92 -12.35
CA SER A 525 14.62 2.20 -13.79
C SER A 525 14.54 3.70 -14.08
N GLN A 526 13.63 4.42 -13.39
CA GLN A 526 13.41 5.86 -13.54
C GLN A 526 13.44 6.28 -15.01
N ILE A 527 12.62 5.60 -15.83
CA ILE A 527 12.53 5.88 -17.26
C ILE A 527 12.13 7.35 -17.47
N ARG A 528 12.76 8.01 -18.43
CA ARG A 528 12.46 9.41 -18.80
C ARG A 528 11.89 9.49 -20.20
N THR A 529 12.37 8.64 -21.09
CA THR A 529 11.90 8.54 -22.46
C THR A 529 12.42 7.25 -23.09
N VAL A 530 11.98 6.96 -24.29
CA VAL A 530 12.38 5.77 -25.04
C VAL A 530 12.81 6.17 -26.46
N ILE A 531 13.68 5.38 -27.07
CA ILE A 531 14.13 5.57 -28.44
C ILE A 531 14.53 4.21 -29.03
N ASP A 532 14.14 3.93 -30.28
CA ASP A 532 14.71 2.83 -31.05
C ASP A 532 15.97 3.32 -31.73
N ILE A 533 17.11 3.06 -31.09
CA ILE A 533 18.38 3.63 -31.53
C ILE A 533 19.01 2.91 -32.70
N ASN A 534 18.75 1.62 -32.84
CA ASN A 534 19.39 0.76 -33.83
C ASN A 534 18.44 0.39 -35.00
N ASN A 535 17.21 0.90 -35.01
CA ASN A 535 16.16 0.61 -35.99
C ASN A 535 15.81 -0.88 -36.09
N ASP A 536 15.87 -1.61 -34.97
CA ASP A 536 15.49 -3.02 -34.93
C ASP A 536 14.02 -3.22 -34.59
N GLY A 537 13.27 -2.13 -34.33
CA GLY A 537 11.87 -2.14 -33.93
C GLY A 537 11.67 -2.33 -32.41
N LEU A 538 12.74 -2.37 -31.63
CA LEU A 538 12.72 -2.39 -30.19
C LEU A 538 13.16 -1.05 -29.64
N VAL A 539 12.48 -0.55 -28.60
CA VAL A 539 12.88 0.70 -28.00
C VAL A 539 13.82 0.47 -26.83
N GLU A 540 14.86 1.27 -26.76
CA GLU A 540 15.74 1.37 -25.59
C GLU A 540 15.19 2.41 -24.63
N TYR A 541 15.30 2.10 -23.33
CA TYR A 541 14.89 3.01 -22.24
C TYR A 541 16.04 3.96 -21.90
N ILE A 542 15.73 5.25 -21.83
CA ILE A 542 16.61 6.28 -21.31
C ILE A 542 16.14 6.68 -19.94
N GLY A 543 16.96 6.44 -18.91
CA GLY A 543 16.58 6.69 -17.53
C GLY A 543 17.74 6.56 -16.55
N GLY A 544 17.43 6.52 -15.28
CA GLY A 544 18.37 6.35 -14.15
C GLY A 544 18.06 7.29 -12.99
N GLN A 545 18.61 7.01 -11.82
CA GLN A 545 18.38 7.78 -10.59
C GLN A 545 19.28 9.02 -10.50
N ASP A 546 20.59 8.85 -10.56
CA ASP A 546 21.59 9.92 -10.42
C ASP A 546 22.26 10.30 -11.72
N SER A 547 22.33 9.39 -12.66
CA SER A 547 22.97 9.53 -13.97
C SER A 547 22.06 8.99 -15.06
N LEU A 548 22.20 9.55 -16.26
CA LEU A 548 21.36 9.17 -17.38
C LEU A 548 22.03 8.04 -18.18
N TYR A 549 21.31 6.95 -18.37
CA TYR A 549 21.74 5.78 -19.11
C TYR A 549 20.80 5.44 -20.28
N ILE A 550 21.34 4.74 -21.27
CA ILE A 550 20.57 3.97 -22.23
C ILE A 550 21.07 2.51 -22.14
N GLY A 551 20.23 1.63 -21.67
CA GLY A 551 20.66 0.31 -21.22
C GLY A 551 21.81 0.42 -20.22
N ASN A 552 22.96 -0.17 -20.53
CA ASN A 552 24.17 -0.08 -19.68
C ASN A 552 25.13 1.05 -20.08
N PHE A 553 24.78 1.84 -21.09
CA PHE A 553 25.64 2.89 -21.60
C PHE A 553 25.36 4.23 -20.91
N LEU A 554 26.36 4.79 -20.23
CA LEU A 554 26.26 6.10 -19.59
C LEU A 554 26.17 7.21 -20.62
N LEU A 555 25.06 7.92 -20.66
CA LEU A 555 24.88 9.11 -21.52
C LEU A 555 25.40 10.38 -20.84
N LYS A 556 25.06 10.56 -19.55
CA LYS A 556 25.44 11.74 -18.77
C LYS A 556 25.55 11.41 -17.28
N ASP A 557 26.50 12.02 -16.56
CA ASP A 557 26.78 11.82 -15.11
C ASP A 557 25.73 12.45 -14.20
N SER A 558 24.72 13.12 -14.77
CA SER A 558 23.64 13.76 -14.01
C SER A 558 22.33 13.69 -14.78
N ILE A 559 21.22 13.73 -14.04
CA ILE A 559 19.90 13.77 -14.64
C ILE A 559 19.53 15.20 -15.02
N PRO A 560 19.22 15.48 -16.28
CA PRO A 560 18.66 16.77 -16.69
C PRO A 560 17.30 17.01 -16.06
N LYS A 561 17.02 18.26 -15.69
CA LYS A 561 15.72 18.63 -15.13
C LYS A 561 14.61 18.58 -16.17
N HIS A 562 14.92 19.00 -17.40
CA HIS A 562 13.95 19.08 -18.48
C HIS A 562 14.56 18.51 -19.75
N PHE A 563 13.90 17.53 -20.33
CA PHE A 563 14.20 16.99 -21.64
C PHE A 563 13.27 17.64 -22.67
N PHE A 564 13.84 18.05 -23.80
CA PHE A 564 13.07 18.64 -24.88
C PHE A 564 12.98 17.73 -26.08
N HIS A 565 14.12 17.13 -26.45
CA HIS A 565 14.20 16.40 -27.71
C HIS A 565 15.33 15.40 -27.68
N ILE A 566 15.13 14.28 -28.35
CA ILE A 566 16.15 13.26 -28.61
C ILE A 566 16.10 12.94 -30.10
N ILE A 567 17.23 13.09 -30.77
CA ILE A 567 17.41 12.72 -32.16
C ILE A 567 18.47 11.64 -32.25
N LYS A 568 18.30 10.70 -33.13
CA LYS A 568 19.33 9.74 -33.53
C LYS A 568 19.75 10.00 -34.98
N SER A 569 21.01 9.71 -35.32
CA SER A 569 21.50 9.65 -36.68
C SER A 569 21.68 8.21 -37.10
N ASP A 570 21.84 8.00 -38.41
CA ASP A 570 22.10 6.68 -39.04
C ASP A 570 23.38 6.00 -38.51
N ASP A 571 24.31 6.77 -37.94
CA ASP A 571 25.60 6.30 -37.40
C ASP A 571 25.56 6.01 -35.89
N LEU A 572 24.36 5.87 -35.27
CA LEU A 572 24.17 5.64 -33.85
C LEU A 572 24.63 6.79 -32.95
N ASP A 573 24.67 8.00 -33.47
CA ASP A 573 24.81 9.23 -32.70
C ASP A 573 23.47 9.64 -32.08
N ILE A 574 23.49 9.96 -30.80
CA ILE A 574 22.33 10.48 -30.06
C ILE A 574 22.62 11.94 -29.78
N SER A 575 21.66 12.80 -30.13
CA SER A 575 21.64 14.21 -29.73
C SER A 575 20.48 14.44 -28.75
N ILE A 576 20.81 14.86 -27.54
CA ILE A 576 19.84 15.13 -26.47
C ILE A 576 19.81 16.61 -26.18
N THR A 577 18.67 17.25 -26.38
CA THR A 577 18.45 18.65 -26.01
C THR A 577 17.78 18.70 -24.63
N TYR A 578 18.42 19.42 -23.69
CA TYR A 578 17.95 19.48 -22.31
C TYR A 578 18.25 20.82 -21.63
N SER A 579 17.69 21.05 -20.45
CA SER A 579 18.01 22.18 -19.58
C SER A 579 18.09 21.75 -18.12
N ASN A 580 19.00 22.36 -17.37
CA ASN A 580 19.13 22.22 -15.91
C ASN A 580 18.62 23.43 -15.13
N GLY A 581 18.19 24.47 -15.83
CA GLY A 581 17.69 25.74 -15.25
C GLY A 581 17.20 26.68 -16.33
N ILE A 582 17.00 27.94 -15.97
CA ILE A 582 16.27 28.94 -16.74
C ILE A 582 17.11 29.57 -17.85
N SER A 583 18.43 29.53 -17.71
CA SER A 583 19.30 30.43 -18.49
C SER A 583 19.98 29.76 -19.68
N ASN A 584 20.03 28.44 -19.72
CA ASN A 584 20.78 27.73 -20.73
C ASN A 584 20.05 26.48 -21.24
N ILE A 585 20.11 26.30 -22.56
CA ILE A 585 19.81 25.03 -23.22
C ILE A 585 21.13 24.34 -23.52
N HIS A 586 21.15 23.04 -23.33
CA HIS A 586 22.30 22.19 -23.61
C HIS A 586 21.92 21.18 -24.68
N ILE A 587 22.89 20.92 -25.58
CA ILE A 587 22.79 19.83 -26.56
C ILE A 587 23.96 18.89 -26.27
N LEU A 588 23.62 17.65 -25.91
CA LEU A 588 24.59 16.57 -25.72
C LEU A 588 24.57 15.68 -26.94
N GLU A 589 25.70 15.59 -27.66
CA GLU A 589 25.90 14.63 -28.73
C GLU A 589 26.78 13.49 -28.26
N ARG A 590 26.37 12.29 -28.50
CA ARG A 590 27.08 11.09 -28.06
C ARG A 590 26.90 9.94 -29.03
N ASN A 591 28.04 9.32 -29.41
CA ASN A 591 28.00 8.08 -30.18
C ASN A 591 28.13 6.90 -29.25
N ILE A 592 27.13 5.95 -29.29
CA ILE A 592 27.09 4.81 -28.37
C ILE A 592 28.16 3.74 -28.65
N ASN A 593 28.73 3.71 -29.84
CA ASN A 593 29.80 2.77 -30.22
C ASN A 593 31.23 3.34 -30.05
N SER A 594 31.33 4.59 -29.62
CA SER A 594 32.63 5.26 -29.49
C SER A 594 32.72 6.05 -28.19
N SER A 595 33.88 6.54 -27.87
CA SER A 595 34.10 7.49 -26.78
C SER A 595 33.84 8.95 -27.20
N TYR A 596 33.27 9.18 -28.37
CA TYR A 596 32.93 10.52 -28.84
C TYR A 596 31.88 11.16 -27.99
N TYR A 597 32.13 12.40 -27.61
CA TYR A 597 31.27 13.19 -26.74
C TYR A 597 31.45 14.68 -27.07
N SER A 598 30.36 15.37 -27.28
CA SER A 598 30.32 16.83 -27.41
C SER A 598 29.15 17.38 -26.64
N GLU A 599 29.32 18.47 -25.94
CA GLU A 599 28.27 19.17 -25.25
C GLU A 599 28.34 20.66 -25.58
N TYR A 600 27.26 21.20 -26.10
CA TYR A 600 27.11 22.60 -26.46
C TYR A 600 26.16 23.27 -25.48
N SER A 601 26.46 24.50 -25.07
CA SER A 601 25.61 25.30 -24.18
C SER A 601 25.23 26.60 -24.85
N TYR A 602 23.97 26.95 -24.89
CA TYR A 602 23.43 28.17 -25.44
C TYR A 602 22.73 28.98 -24.33
N SER A 603 23.14 30.24 -24.18
CA SER A 603 22.53 31.15 -23.21
C SER A 603 21.26 31.74 -23.79
N ILE A 604 20.20 31.76 -22.97
CA ILE A 604 18.88 32.26 -23.33
C ILE A 604 18.71 33.62 -22.62
N ASN A 605 18.61 34.69 -23.37
CA ASN A 605 18.35 36.03 -22.86
C ASN A 605 16.95 36.45 -23.29
N ASP A 606 15.92 36.27 -22.45
CA ASP A 606 14.57 36.83 -22.57
C ASP A 606 13.94 36.97 -23.99
N GLN A 607 14.42 36.19 -24.95
CA GLN A 607 13.97 36.24 -26.34
C GLN A 607 13.65 34.83 -26.86
N THR A 608 12.84 34.78 -27.89
CA THR A 608 12.55 33.54 -28.63
C THR A 608 13.84 32.98 -29.19
N PHE A 609 14.14 31.74 -28.89
CA PHE A 609 15.31 31.06 -29.36
C PHE A 609 14.91 30.01 -30.42
N THR A 610 15.51 30.09 -31.58
CA THR A 610 15.32 29.10 -32.65
C THR A 610 16.63 28.31 -32.82
N LEU A 611 16.55 26.99 -32.67
CA LEU A 611 17.66 26.07 -32.85
C LEU A 611 17.62 25.61 -34.30
N GLU A 612 18.56 26.05 -35.08
CA GLU A 612 18.80 25.53 -36.45
C GLU A 612 20.02 24.62 -36.38
N SER A 613 19.86 23.38 -36.80
CA SER A 613 21.01 22.46 -36.98
C SER A 613 21.57 22.69 -38.40
N GLU A 614 22.84 23.09 -38.46
CA GLU A 614 23.50 23.36 -39.76
C GLU A 614 23.95 22.11 -40.53
N ASP A 615 23.90 20.93 -39.96
CA ASP A 615 24.31 19.68 -40.62
C ASP A 615 23.11 18.73 -40.87
N THR A 616 22.70 18.72 -42.11
CA THR A 616 22.09 17.66 -42.95
C THR A 616 21.14 16.60 -42.33
N ILE A 617 20.55 16.80 -41.20
CA ILE A 617 19.33 16.14 -40.75
C ILE A 617 18.20 17.13 -41.01
N ASP A 618 17.13 16.71 -41.66
CA ASP A 618 15.96 17.55 -41.98
C ASP A 618 15.73 18.57 -40.88
N SER A 619 15.92 19.85 -41.18
CA SER A 619 15.95 20.94 -40.22
C SER A 619 14.67 20.99 -39.38
N VAL A 620 14.73 20.47 -38.17
CA VAL A 620 13.67 20.66 -37.17
C VAL A 620 13.96 21.97 -36.45
N VAL A 621 13.14 22.96 -36.73
CA VAL A 621 13.25 24.27 -36.06
C VAL A 621 12.44 24.19 -34.75
N PHE A 622 13.14 24.33 -33.61
CA PHE A 622 12.50 24.50 -32.31
C PHE A 622 12.46 25.96 -31.92
N SER A 623 11.30 26.47 -31.60
CA SER A 623 11.13 27.77 -30.98
C SER A 623 10.80 27.61 -29.51
N PHE A 624 11.69 28.02 -28.63
CA PHE A 624 11.41 28.11 -27.20
C PHE A 624 11.30 29.57 -26.79
N VAL A 625 10.46 29.83 -25.85
CA VAL A 625 10.45 31.10 -25.17
C VAL A 625 10.64 30.85 -23.69
N VAL A 626 11.69 31.40 -23.10
CA VAL A 626 12.00 31.26 -21.68
C VAL A 626 11.63 32.52 -20.96
N ASN A 627 10.83 32.38 -19.91
CA ASN A 627 10.45 33.50 -19.06
C ASN A 627 11.26 33.48 -17.75
N ASN A 628 11.52 34.63 -17.14
CA ASN A 628 12.35 34.83 -15.96
C ASN A 628 11.91 34.15 -14.66
N ASN A 629 10.82 33.39 -14.66
CA ASN A 629 10.19 32.77 -13.49
C ASN A 629 10.17 31.25 -13.49
N HIS A 630 11.27 30.59 -13.79
CA HIS A 630 11.56 29.21 -13.32
C HIS A 630 10.93 28.02 -14.01
N ASP A 631 9.96 28.19 -14.84
CA ASP A 631 9.54 27.13 -15.75
C ASP A 631 9.76 27.65 -17.17
N PHE A 632 9.93 26.74 -18.14
CA PHE A 632 9.64 27.08 -19.53
C PHE A 632 8.19 27.50 -19.60
N LYS A 633 7.88 28.60 -18.93
CA LYS A 633 6.58 29.25 -19.03
C LYS A 633 6.66 30.14 -20.24
N SER A 634 5.82 29.76 -21.08
CA SER A 634 5.24 30.47 -22.16
C SER A 634 5.33 31.97 -21.95
N THR A 635 6.12 32.61 -22.76
CA THR A 635 5.66 33.86 -23.36
C THR A 635 4.48 33.53 -24.21
N SER A 636 3.77 34.54 -24.68
CA SER A 636 2.60 34.34 -25.56
C SER A 636 2.81 33.29 -26.65
N ASP A 637 4.03 33.17 -27.21
CA ASP A 637 4.30 32.26 -28.32
C ASP A 637 4.42 30.80 -27.88
N TRP A 638 5.03 30.51 -26.71
CA TRP A 638 5.02 29.14 -26.15
C TRP A 638 3.63 28.74 -25.66
N GLU A 639 2.86 29.66 -25.09
CA GLU A 639 1.46 29.39 -24.74
C GLU A 639 0.65 29.05 -26.00
N VAL A 640 0.86 29.77 -27.07
CA VAL A 640 0.24 29.43 -28.36
C VAL A 640 0.69 28.08 -28.86
N PHE A 641 2.02 27.79 -28.83
CA PHE A 641 2.55 26.51 -29.27
C PHE A 641 2.04 25.35 -28.38
N SER A 642 2.08 25.48 -27.06
CA SER A 642 1.62 24.44 -26.13
C SER A 642 0.13 24.17 -26.20
N LYS A 643 -0.62 25.11 -26.77
CA LYS A 643 -2.08 25.07 -26.94
C LYS A 643 -2.50 24.87 -28.42
N ARG A 644 -1.55 24.51 -29.29
CA ARG A 644 -1.80 24.30 -30.71
C ARG A 644 -1.41 22.89 -31.12
N VAL A 645 -2.21 22.24 -31.96
CA VAL A 645 -1.95 21.00 -32.66
C VAL A 645 -1.94 21.23 -34.15
N PHE A 646 -0.99 20.67 -34.85
CA PHE A 646 -0.81 20.84 -36.28
C PHE A 646 -1.03 19.54 -37.05
N GLY A 647 -1.50 19.60 -38.26
CA GLY A 647 -1.52 18.47 -39.18
C GLY A 647 -0.37 18.51 -40.21
N ASN A 648 -0.14 17.40 -40.90
CA ASN A 648 1.00 17.17 -41.83
C ASN A 648 1.08 18.21 -42.98
N THR A 649 0.01 18.87 -43.31
CA THR A 649 -0.06 19.78 -44.47
C THR A 649 -0.13 21.24 -44.08
N ASN A 650 0.01 21.58 -42.82
CA ASN A 650 -0.30 22.90 -42.28
C ASN A 650 -1.72 23.43 -42.65
N SER A 651 -2.62 22.54 -43.03
CA SER A 651 -3.94 22.85 -43.50
C SER A 651 -5.03 22.77 -42.43
N PHE A 652 -4.66 22.27 -41.23
CA PHE A 652 -5.53 22.28 -40.07
C PHE A 652 -4.75 22.50 -38.78
N GLY A 653 -5.41 22.99 -37.77
CA GLY A 653 -4.83 23.21 -36.44
C GLY A 653 -5.89 23.42 -35.38
N ILE A 654 -5.49 23.34 -34.12
CA ILE A 654 -6.32 23.64 -32.96
C ILE A 654 -5.69 24.75 -32.16
N ASP A 655 -6.47 25.79 -31.88
CA ASP A 655 -6.09 26.86 -30.97
C ASP A 655 -7.02 26.86 -29.76
N ILE A 656 -6.44 27.03 -28.56
CA ILE A 656 -7.20 27.24 -27.33
C ILE A 656 -7.06 28.71 -26.90
N ALA A 657 -8.19 29.37 -26.68
CA ALA A 657 -8.25 30.61 -25.90
C ALA A 657 -8.69 30.28 -24.45
N MET A 658 -8.58 31.24 -23.52
CA MET A 658 -8.95 31.05 -22.11
C MET A 658 -10.35 30.47 -21.89
N SER A 659 -11.29 30.69 -22.78
CA SER A 659 -12.69 30.26 -22.67
C SER A 659 -13.22 29.52 -23.90
N GLY A 660 -12.37 29.06 -24.80
CA GLY A 660 -12.85 28.41 -26.03
C GLY A 660 -11.79 27.61 -26.76
N ILE A 661 -12.24 26.86 -27.75
CA ILE A 661 -11.44 26.05 -28.66
C ILE A 661 -11.80 26.49 -30.09
N GLN A 662 -10.77 26.66 -30.91
CA GLN A 662 -10.91 26.87 -32.34
C GLN A 662 -10.22 25.74 -33.09
N VAL A 663 -10.88 25.17 -34.07
CA VAL A 663 -10.37 24.13 -34.97
C VAL A 663 -10.41 24.63 -36.39
N ASP A 664 -9.30 24.59 -37.09
CA ASP A 664 -9.19 24.81 -38.52
C ASP A 664 -8.96 23.48 -39.23
N ASN A 665 -9.98 22.95 -39.90
CA ASN A 665 -9.92 21.69 -40.66
C ASN A 665 -10.03 21.97 -42.14
N PHE A 666 -8.95 21.82 -42.91
CA PHE A 666 -8.89 21.89 -44.35
C PHE A 666 -9.57 23.16 -44.94
N GLY A 667 -9.43 24.30 -44.22
CA GLY A 667 -10.03 25.57 -44.66
C GLY A 667 -11.41 25.89 -44.11
N GLU A 668 -11.96 25.03 -43.29
CA GLU A 668 -13.16 25.30 -42.51
C GLU A 668 -12.77 25.57 -41.05
N THR A 669 -13.18 26.72 -40.52
CA THR A 669 -12.90 27.13 -39.12
C THR A 669 -14.14 26.96 -38.27
N PHE A 670 -14.00 26.19 -37.19
CA PHE A 670 -15.02 25.98 -36.18
C PHE A 670 -14.56 26.60 -34.87
N THR A 671 -15.45 27.29 -34.18
CA THR A 671 -15.15 27.89 -32.85
C THR A 671 -16.25 27.55 -31.87
N LYS A 672 -15.84 27.08 -30.68
CA LYS A 672 -16.74 26.85 -29.55
C LYS A 672 -16.24 27.58 -28.32
N TRP A 673 -17.06 28.45 -27.79
CA TRP A 673 -16.85 29.06 -26.48
C TRP A 673 -17.51 28.22 -25.42
N ASN A 674 -16.80 28.01 -24.33
CA ASN A 674 -17.21 27.11 -23.28
C ASN A 674 -17.12 27.82 -21.91
N GLU A 675 -17.84 27.32 -20.91
CA GLU A 675 -17.74 27.77 -19.52
C GLU A 675 -16.45 27.30 -18.84
N TYR A 676 -15.71 26.38 -19.49
CA TYR A 676 -14.51 25.75 -18.92
C TYR A 676 -13.23 26.39 -19.49
N ASN A 677 -12.25 26.60 -18.62
CA ASN A 677 -10.88 26.88 -19.02
C ASN A 677 -10.14 25.56 -19.24
N PHE A 678 -9.48 25.42 -20.36
CA PHE A 678 -8.73 24.21 -20.69
C PHE A 678 -7.25 24.41 -20.41
N THR A 679 -6.67 23.42 -19.70
CA THR A 679 -5.25 23.43 -19.28
C THR A 679 -4.37 22.56 -20.15
N TYR A 680 -4.94 21.59 -20.86
CA TYR A 680 -4.23 20.65 -21.73
C TYR A 680 -5.09 20.29 -22.95
N ILE A 681 -4.43 20.12 -24.10
CA ILE A 681 -5.05 19.57 -25.31
C ILE A 681 -4.18 18.52 -25.98
N ALA A 682 -4.84 17.56 -26.60
CA ALA A 682 -4.30 16.62 -27.57
C ALA A 682 -5.19 16.56 -28.80
N GLY A 683 -4.64 16.22 -29.92
CA GLY A 683 -5.38 16.07 -31.18
C GLY A 683 -5.24 14.64 -31.69
N ILE A 684 -6.37 14.05 -32.12
CA ILE A 684 -6.42 12.71 -32.69
C ILE A 684 -7.75 12.56 -33.44
N ASP A 685 -7.81 11.66 -34.39
CA ASP A 685 -9.09 11.28 -35.02
C ASP A 685 -9.73 10.17 -34.16
N ILE A 686 -10.67 10.55 -33.30
CA ILE A 686 -11.28 9.65 -32.30
C ILE A 686 -12.37 8.78 -32.94
N ASP A 687 -13.14 9.36 -33.85
CA ASP A 687 -14.29 8.70 -34.49
C ASP A 687 -13.97 8.11 -35.87
N LEU A 688 -12.72 8.23 -36.30
CA LEU A 688 -12.13 7.66 -37.51
C LEU A 688 -12.78 8.22 -38.82
N ASP A 689 -13.14 9.51 -38.79
CA ASP A 689 -13.67 10.20 -39.95
C ASP A 689 -12.60 10.91 -40.81
N SER A 690 -11.31 10.71 -40.44
CA SER A 690 -10.13 11.34 -41.06
C SER A 690 -10.01 12.84 -40.84
N ARG A 691 -10.71 13.36 -39.85
CA ARG A 691 -10.62 14.75 -39.42
C ARG A 691 -10.07 14.84 -38.02
N LEU A 692 -9.50 16.00 -37.70
CA LEU A 692 -8.91 16.23 -36.39
C LEU A 692 -9.97 16.44 -35.31
N ASP A 693 -10.02 15.57 -34.35
CA ASP A 693 -10.77 15.69 -33.11
C ASP A 693 -9.89 16.16 -31.96
N ILE A 694 -10.52 16.53 -30.87
CA ILE A 694 -9.84 17.15 -29.74
C ILE A 694 -10.11 16.40 -28.44
N ILE A 695 -9.05 16.19 -27.68
CA ILE A 695 -9.10 15.82 -26.27
C ILE A 695 -8.60 17.02 -25.47
N ALA A 696 -9.35 17.43 -24.44
CA ALA A 696 -8.99 18.57 -23.59
C ALA A 696 -9.22 18.27 -22.11
N LEU A 697 -8.35 18.75 -21.24
CA LEU A 697 -8.55 18.78 -19.80
C LEU A 697 -8.95 20.18 -19.35
N ASP A 698 -10.01 20.28 -18.54
CA ASP A 698 -10.36 21.53 -17.87
C ASP A 698 -9.52 21.75 -16.59
N GLU A 699 -9.74 22.88 -15.91
CA GLU A 699 -9.02 23.22 -14.67
C GLU A 699 -9.30 22.25 -13.51
N GLU A 700 -10.41 21.52 -13.55
CA GLU A 700 -10.79 20.50 -12.57
C GLU A 700 -10.21 19.12 -12.93
N GLY A 701 -9.56 19.01 -14.09
CA GLY A 701 -8.99 17.76 -14.61
C GLY A 701 -10.01 16.85 -15.30
N ARG A 702 -11.24 17.31 -15.58
CA ARG A 702 -12.21 16.51 -16.33
C ARG A 702 -11.79 16.43 -17.79
N LEU A 703 -11.89 15.23 -18.34
CA LEU A 703 -11.51 14.97 -19.72
C LEU A 703 -12.71 15.21 -20.65
N HIS A 704 -12.54 16.14 -21.55
CA HIS A 704 -13.48 16.47 -22.63
C HIS A 704 -12.98 15.92 -23.96
N ALA A 705 -13.87 15.47 -24.80
CA ALA A 705 -13.57 15.11 -26.19
C ALA A 705 -14.61 15.74 -27.15
N PHE A 706 -14.10 16.30 -28.22
CA PHE A 706 -14.91 16.97 -29.22
C PHE A 706 -14.54 16.45 -30.61
N ASN A 707 -15.51 16.26 -31.47
CA ASN A 707 -15.24 15.98 -32.86
C ASN A 707 -14.77 17.23 -33.62
N HIS A 708 -14.41 17.07 -34.88
CA HIS A 708 -13.92 18.13 -35.76
C HIS A 708 -14.87 19.34 -35.90
N ASN A 709 -16.17 19.21 -35.61
CA ASN A 709 -17.14 20.28 -35.56
C ASN A 709 -17.32 20.87 -34.15
N LEU A 710 -16.47 20.56 -33.22
CA LEU A 710 -16.55 20.93 -31.82
C LEU A 710 -17.83 20.46 -31.10
N LEU A 711 -18.40 19.36 -31.54
CA LEU A 711 -19.48 18.70 -30.84
C LEU A 711 -18.86 17.71 -29.83
N ALA A 712 -19.32 17.78 -28.58
CA ALA A 712 -18.85 16.89 -27.56
C ALA A 712 -19.16 15.44 -27.93
N LEU A 713 -18.13 14.59 -27.81
CA LEU A 713 -18.26 13.16 -28.05
C LEU A 713 -18.97 12.47 -26.89
N SER A 714 -19.53 11.32 -27.19
CA SER A 714 -20.25 10.46 -26.25
C SER A 714 -19.37 10.03 -25.09
N GLY A 715 -19.88 10.13 -23.85
CA GLY A 715 -19.14 9.76 -22.64
C GLY A 715 -18.25 10.85 -22.07
N PHE A 716 -18.18 12.00 -22.72
CA PHE A 716 -17.38 13.13 -22.27
C PHE A 716 -18.27 14.34 -21.92
N PRO A 717 -17.90 15.18 -20.91
CA PRO A 717 -16.73 15.02 -20.05
C PRO A 717 -16.83 13.81 -19.10
N THR A 718 -15.68 13.29 -18.70
CA THR A 718 -15.60 12.16 -17.77
C THR A 718 -16.01 12.57 -16.35
N SER A 719 -16.47 11.60 -15.56
CA SER A 719 -16.71 11.81 -14.13
C SER A 719 -15.42 11.76 -13.30
N LYS A 720 -14.46 10.95 -13.74
CA LYS A 720 -13.11 10.90 -13.16
C LYS A 720 -12.27 12.06 -13.67
N THR A 721 -11.38 12.55 -12.84
CA THR A 721 -10.44 13.63 -13.15
C THR A 721 -9.05 13.09 -13.43
N PHE A 722 -8.36 13.72 -14.38
CA PHE A 722 -7.07 13.27 -14.89
C PHE A 722 -6.02 14.37 -14.80
N ALA A 723 -4.76 13.95 -14.64
CA ALA A 723 -3.60 14.82 -14.77
C ALA A 723 -2.93 14.63 -16.13
N PRO A 724 -2.35 15.70 -16.74
CA PRO A 724 -1.59 15.54 -17.97
C PRO A 724 -0.28 14.76 -17.74
N PRO A 725 0.19 13.98 -18.75
CA PRO A 725 -0.32 13.93 -20.13
C PRO A 725 -1.54 13.03 -20.31
N ILE A 726 -2.28 13.27 -21.36
CA ILE A 726 -3.24 12.33 -21.94
C ILE A 726 -2.62 11.77 -23.22
N LEU A 727 -2.60 10.45 -23.33
CA LEU A 727 -2.14 9.72 -24.50
C LEU A 727 -3.35 9.15 -25.26
N ALA A 728 -3.23 8.95 -26.56
CA ALA A 728 -4.30 8.34 -27.32
C ALA A 728 -3.78 7.60 -28.56
N GLY A 729 -4.42 6.50 -28.90
CA GLY A 729 -4.07 5.66 -30.03
C GLY A 729 -4.75 4.30 -29.94
N ASN A 730 -4.71 3.50 -31.01
CA ASN A 730 -5.19 2.14 -31.00
C ASN A 730 -4.19 1.22 -30.26
N ILE A 731 -4.35 1.08 -28.95
CA ILE A 731 -3.47 0.26 -28.13
C ILE A 731 -3.95 -1.19 -28.03
N LEU A 732 -5.26 -1.41 -28.18
CA LEU A 732 -5.88 -2.74 -28.10
C LEU A 732 -5.92 -3.50 -29.44
N GLY A 733 -5.65 -2.82 -30.56
CA GLY A 733 -5.60 -3.41 -31.90
C GLY A 733 -6.97 -3.75 -32.50
N ASP A 734 -8.03 -3.09 -32.06
CA ASP A 734 -9.41 -3.33 -32.47
C ASP A 734 -9.95 -2.29 -33.48
N ASP A 735 -9.05 -1.54 -34.10
CA ASP A 735 -9.31 -0.43 -35.05
C ASP A 735 -9.93 0.83 -34.41
N TYR A 736 -10.18 0.86 -33.10
CA TYR A 736 -10.65 2.05 -32.39
C TYR A 736 -9.49 2.75 -31.65
N VAL A 737 -9.73 4.00 -31.27
CA VAL A 737 -8.78 4.78 -30.49
C VAL A 737 -9.12 4.64 -29.02
N GLU A 738 -8.14 4.27 -28.21
CA GLU A 738 -8.21 4.39 -26.75
C GLU A 738 -7.61 5.72 -26.29
N ILE A 739 -8.15 6.24 -25.19
CA ILE A 739 -7.68 7.45 -24.51
C ILE A 739 -7.16 7.04 -23.14
N ILE A 740 -5.92 7.43 -22.83
CA ILE A 740 -5.20 6.95 -21.64
C ILE A 740 -4.80 8.16 -20.80
N GLY A 741 -5.17 8.14 -19.55
CA GLY A 741 -4.81 9.18 -18.58
C GLY A 741 -4.55 8.63 -17.19
N LYS A 742 -3.70 9.30 -16.42
CA LYS A 742 -3.51 9.05 -15.01
C LYS A 742 -4.49 9.89 -14.20
N THR A 743 -5.13 9.31 -13.19
CA THR A 743 -6.08 10.03 -12.33
C THR A 743 -5.38 11.11 -11.50
N ASN A 744 -6.11 12.16 -11.09
CA ASN A 744 -5.56 13.28 -10.31
C ASN A 744 -5.09 12.86 -8.91
N ASP A 745 -5.68 11.83 -8.31
CA ASP A 745 -5.23 11.22 -7.07
C ASP A 745 -3.94 10.42 -7.25
N SER A 746 -3.52 10.24 -8.51
CA SER A 746 -2.29 9.56 -8.92
C SER A 746 -2.24 8.07 -8.55
N THR A 747 -3.39 7.42 -8.29
CA THR A 747 -3.45 6.00 -7.90
C THR A 747 -3.75 5.05 -9.06
N SER A 748 -4.28 5.58 -10.18
CA SER A 748 -4.74 4.76 -11.30
C SER A 748 -4.37 5.33 -12.66
N ILE A 749 -4.09 4.44 -13.61
CA ILE A 749 -4.07 4.74 -15.04
C ILE A 749 -5.34 4.14 -15.64
N ILE A 750 -6.15 5.00 -16.24
CA ILE A 750 -7.41 4.60 -16.85
C ILE A 750 -7.26 4.58 -18.38
N ILE A 751 -7.67 3.48 -18.97
CA ILE A 751 -7.79 3.34 -20.43
C ILE A 751 -9.27 3.42 -20.77
N LEU A 752 -9.63 4.44 -21.54
CA LEU A 752 -10.99 4.69 -21.99
C LEU A 752 -11.13 4.31 -23.46
N SER A 753 -12.27 3.79 -23.84
CA SER A 753 -12.64 3.65 -25.23
C SER A 753 -12.85 5.03 -25.87
N ASN A 754 -12.90 5.08 -27.22
CA ASN A 754 -13.30 6.25 -27.98
C ASN A 754 -14.71 6.80 -27.61
N LYS A 755 -15.46 6.08 -26.77
CA LYS A 755 -16.78 6.44 -26.26
C LYS A 755 -16.76 6.83 -24.78
N GLY A 756 -15.57 7.02 -24.18
CA GLY A 756 -15.39 7.38 -22.79
C GLY A 756 -15.76 6.29 -21.78
N HIS A 757 -15.91 5.03 -22.22
CA HIS A 757 -16.12 3.91 -21.32
C HIS A 757 -14.78 3.42 -20.77
N GLU A 758 -14.70 3.19 -19.49
CA GLU A 758 -13.55 2.57 -18.86
C GLU A 758 -13.39 1.12 -19.34
N LEU A 759 -12.26 0.84 -19.98
CA LEU A 759 -11.88 -0.48 -20.44
C LEU A 759 -10.95 -1.17 -19.43
N PHE A 760 -9.96 -0.41 -18.94
CA PHE A 760 -8.99 -0.87 -17.96
C PHE A 760 -8.76 0.20 -16.89
N ASN A 761 -8.53 -0.28 -15.67
CA ASN A 761 -8.11 0.52 -14.54
C ASN A 761 -6.86 -0.15 -13.95
N LEU A 762 -5.69 0.36 -14.33
CA LEU A 762 -4.40 -0.17 -13.95
C LEU A 762 -3.92 0.53 -12.68
N SER A 763 -3.41 -0.22 -11.72
CA SER A 763 -2.78 0.36 -10.54
C SER A 763 -1.50 1.10 -10.91
N SER A 764 -1.26 2.26 -10.30
CA SER A 764 -0.08 3.08 -10.54
C SER A 764 0.39 3.73 -9.23
N GLY A 765 1.69 3.73 -9.00
CA GLY A 765 2.28 4.44 -7.87
C GLY A 765 2.14 5.96 -7.99
N LYS A 766 2.10 6.66 -6.87
CA LYS A 766 1.89 8.12 -6.84
C LYS A 766 2.99 8.87 -7.59
N GLN A 767 4.22 8.39 -7.49
CA GLN A 767 5.40 8.98 -8.13
C GLN A 767 5.63 8.49 -9.57
N ASP A 768 4.87 7.49 -10.00
CA ASP A 768 4.98 6.92 -11.33
C ASP A 768 4.28 7.82 -12.35
N GLU A 769 5.02 8.33 -13.32
CA GLU A 769 4.53 9.25 -14.33
C GLU A 769 4.23 8.52 -15.63
N LEU A 770 3.10 8.87 -16.26
CA LEU A 770 2.75 8.40 -17.59
C LEU A 770 3.66 9.07 -18.63
N LEU A 771 4.39 8.28 -19.41
CA LEU A 771 5.38 8.80 -20.35
C LEU A 771 4.93 8.71 -21.81
N CYS A 772 4.72 7.51 -22.32
CA CYS A 772 4.41 7.35 -23.74
C CYS A 772 3.76 6.00 -24.08
N LEU A 773 3.25 5.93 -25.33
CA LEU A 773 2.88 4.71 -26.04
C LEU A 773 4.01 4.35 -27.01
N SER A 774 4.34 3.08 -27.10
CA SER A 774 5.34 2.56 -28.01
C SER A 774 5.05 1.10 -28.37
N SER A 775 5.81 0.53 -29.28
CA SER A 775 5.77 -0.91 -29.58
C SER A 775 7.02 -1.58 -29.03
N ILE A 776 6.84 -2.64 -28.25
CA ILE A 776 7.92 -3.44 -27.65
C ILE A 776 7.66 -4.91 -27.97
N ASN A 777 8.62 -5.61 -28.55
CA ASN A 777 8.50 -7.01 -28.94
C ASN A 777 7.25 -7.29 -29.81
N ASP A 778 6.97 -6.41 -30.75
CA ASP A 778 5.76 -6.47 -31.61
C ASP A 778 4.43 -6.33 -30.85
N LYS A 779 4.44 -5.83 -29.60
CA LYS A 779 3.26 -5.58 -28.79
C LYS A 779 3.11 -4.10 -28.50
N ASN A 780 1.89 -3.62 -28.54
CA ASN A 780 1.60 -2.27 -28.05
C ASN A 780 1.93 -2.15 -26.56
N SER A 781 2.59 -1.08 -26.20
CA SER A 781 3.06 -0.91 -24.83
C SER A 781 2.78 0.50 -24.33
N LEU A 782 2.35 0.58 -23.08
CA LEU A 782 2.22 1.81 -22.31
C LEU A 782 3.38 1.88 -21.33
N ILE A 783 4.15 2.96 -21.40
CA ILE A 783 5.36 3.14 -20.62
C ILE A 783 5.16 4.25 -19.61
N THR A 784 5.45 3.94 -18.38
CA THR A 784 5.52 4.88 -17.26
C THR A 784 6.97 5.01 -16.79
N LYS A 785 7.20 5.82 -15.78
CA LYS A 785 8.53 6.03 -15.21
C LYS A 785 9.16 4.77 -14.61
N SER A 786 8.35 3.87 -14.08
CA SER A 786 8.80 2.66 -13.38
C SER A 786 8.24 1.36 -13.96
N THR A 787 7.25 1.43 -14.86
CA THR A 787 6.50 0.27 -15.31
C THR A 787 6.30 0.29 -16.82
N VAL A 788 6.27 -0.91 -17.41
CA VAL A 788 5.92 -1.12 -18.82
C VAL A 788 4.78 -2.13 -18.90
N TYR A 789 3.63 -1.64 -19.36
CA TYR A 789 2.46 -2.48 -19.62
C TYR A 789 2.46 -2.89 -21.11
N THR A 790 2.23 -4.16 -21.39
CA THR A 790 2.19 -4.70 -22.76
C THR A 790 0.80 -5.28 -23.05
N PHE A 791 0.31 -5.04 -24.26
CA PHE A 791 -0.98 -5.53 -24.73
C PHE A 791 -0.76 -6.54 -25.87
N ASP A 792 -1.54 -7.62 -25.93
CA ASP A 792 -1.44 -8.63 -26.98
C ASP A 792 -2.01 -8.14 -28.31
N SER A 793 -1.58 -6.96 -28.73
CA SER A 793 -2.01 -6.31 -29.96
C SER A 793 -0.81 -5.72 -30.69
N LYS A 794 -0.89 -5.59 -31.99
CA LYS A 794 0.10 -4.88 -32.81
C LYS A 794 -0.51 -3.55 -33.27
N THR A 795 0.26 -2.49 -33.22
CA THR A 795 -0.14 -1.24 -33.84
C THR A 795 -0.20 -1.48 -35.36
N ASN A 796 -1.37 -1.24 -35.90
CA ASN A 796 -1.38 -0.84 -37.32
C ASN A 796 -0.71 0.52 -37.41
N GLU A 797 0.27 0.68 -38.31
CA GLU A 797 1.00 1.93 -38.56
C GLU A 797 0.06 3.04 -39.11
N SER A 798 -1.04 3.33 -38.42
CA SER A 798 -1.85 4.48 -38.74
C SER A 798 -1.21 5.70 -38.05
N GLY A 799 -0.95 6.77 -38.78
CA GLY A 799 -0.43 8.01 -38.21
C GLY A 799 -1.38 8.69 -37.21
N ASN A 800 -2.44 8.02 -36.78
CA ASN A 800 -3.45 8.45 -35.83
C ASN A 800 -3.01 8.06 -34.39
N LEU A 801 -1.98 8.72 -33.89
CA LEU A 801 -1.36 8.40 -32.59
C LEU A 801 -0.87 9.66 -31.89
N TRP A 802 -1.35 9.88 -30.67
CA TRP A 802 -0.82 10.89 -29.73
C TRP A 802 -0.04 10.17 -28.62
N SER A 803 1.22 9.79 -28.95
CA SER A 803 2.00 8.84 -28.16
C SER A 803 2.82 9.44 -27.04
N PHE A 804 3.04 10.74 -27.01
CA PHE A 804 3.79 11.45 -25.97
C PHE A 804 3.01 12.67 -25.47
N ARG A 805 3.48 13.28 -24.39
CA ARG A 805 2.87 14.48 -23.79
C ARG A 805 2.53 15.58 -24.82
N ASN A 806 3.38 15.76 -25.81
CA ASN A 806 3.25 16.75 -26.87
C ASN A 806 3.12 16.10 -28.26
N GLY A 807 2.35 15.03 -28.35
CA GLY A 807 2.01 14.37 -29.59
C GLY A 807 2.94 13.22 -29.95
N ASN A 808 4.14 13.52 -30.35
CA ASN A 808 5.14 12.54 -30.75
C ASN A 808 6.45 12.67 -29.94
N GLN A 809 7.40 11.78 -30.20
CA GLN A 809 8.72 11.77 -29.53
C GLN A 809 9.48 13.09 -29.72
N ASN A 810 9.25 13.79 -30.81
CA ASN A 810 9.91 15.07 -31.12
C ASN A 810 9.23 16.28 -30.46
N ASN A 811 8.14 16.07 -29.70
CA ASN A 811 7.34 17.14 -29.10
C ASN A 811 6.79 18.16 -30.12
N GLU A 812 6.52 17.76 -31.36
CA GLU A 812 6.10 18.65 -32.45
C GLU A 812 4.63 19.04 -32.40
N ARG A 813 3.84 18.39 -31.53
CA ARG A 813 2.38 18.55 -31.41
C ARG A 813 1.68 18.38 -32.75
N THR A 814 2.19 17.48 -33.60
CA THR A 814 1.67 17.17 -34.93
C THR A 814 1.01 15.81 -34.95
N ILE A 815 0.00 15.66 -35.77
CA ILE A 815 -0.68 14.42 -36.08
C ILE A 815 -0.75 14.21 -37.59
N SER A 816 -0.53 12.98 -38.05
CA SER A 816 -0.62 12.59 -39.44
C SER A 816 -1.95 11.86 -39.69
N LEU A 817 -2.90 12.55 -40.34
CA LEU A 817 -4.15 11.91 -40.75
C LEU A 817 -4.09 11.63 -42.27
N SER A 818 -4.41 10.40 -42.64
CA SER A 818 -4.55 9.99 -44.03
C SER A 818 -5.99 10.27 -44.51
N PRO A 819 -6.20 10.91 -45.67
CA PRO A 819 -7.54 11.03 -46.20
C PRO A 819 -8.10 9.63 -46.47
N SER A 820 -9.14 9.23 -45.77
CA SER A 820 -9.80 7.97 -46.04
C SER A 820 -10.77 8.12 -47.19
N ASP A 821 -10.78 7.18 -48.14
CA ASP A 821 -11.87 6.97 -49.09
C ASP A 821 -13.09 6.40 -48.33
N THR A 822 -13.71 7.19 -47.48
CA THR A 822 -14.80 6.68 -46.65
C THR A 822 -16.15 7.07 -47.19
N SER A 823 -16.77 6.09 -47.80
CA SER A 823 -18.23 5.99 -47.86
C SER A 823 -18.77 5.45 -46.53
N PHE A 824 -18.90 6.27 -45.50
CA PHE A 824 -19.52 5.82 -44.25
C PHE A 824 -21.03 5.61 -44.45
N LEU A 825 -21.54 4.57 -43.81
CA LEU A 825 -22.95 4.22 -43.71
C LEU A 825 -23.76 5.37 -43.11
N GLU A 826 -24.23 6.28 -43.96
CA GLU A 826 -24.97 7.48 -43.60
C GLU A 826 -26.41 7.27 -43.11
N ASP A 827 -26.82 6.05 -42.74
CA ASP A 827 -28.25 5.71 -42.73
C ASP A 827 -28.85 5.33 -41.37
N GLU A 828 -28.14 5.45 -40.23
CA GLU A 828 -28.75 5.16 -38.93
C GLU A 828 -29.32 6.41 -38.23
N ILE A 829 -30.65 6.34 -37.87
CA ILE A 829 -31.33 7.42 -37.12
C ILE A 829 -30.81 7.54 -35.69
N LEU A 830 -30.50 6.42 -35.05
CA LEU A 830 -29.92 6.33 -33.68
C LEU A 830 -28.44 6.05 -33.80
N ASN A 831 -27.62 7.05 -33.51
CA ASN A 831 -26.18 6.89 -33.51
C ASN A 831 -25.71 6.21 -32.22
N ARG A 832 -26.00 6.81 -31.07
CA ARG A 832 -25.58 6.27 -29.76
C ARG A 832 -26.63 6.52 -28.67
N SER A 833 -26.61 5.66 -27.63
CA SER A 833 -27.40 5.87 -26.42
C SER A 833 -26.84 5.11 -25.25
N TYR A 834 -26.65 5.78 -24.12
CA TYR A 834 -26.13 5.21 -22.90
C TYR A 834 -26.49 6.08 -21.68
N VAL A 835 -26.20 5.54 -20.48
CA VAL A 835 -26.39 6.24 -19.20
C VAL A 835 -25.03 6.31 -18.49
N TYR A 836 -24.72 7.46 -17.91
CA TYR A 836 -23.48 7.66 -17.16
C TYR A 836 -23.71 8.50 -15.90
N PRO A 837 -22.98 8.21 -14.82
CA PRO A 837 -22.23 6.98 -14.59
C PRO A 837 -23.16 5.74 -14.61
N ASN A 838 -22.63 4.60 -14.99
CA ASN A 838 -23.36 3.34 -14.91
C ASN A 838 -22.39 2.26 -14.40
N PRO A 839 -22.48 1.82 -13.13
CA PRO A 839 -23.58 2.08 -12.18
C PRO A 839 -23.72 3.51 -11.69
N ILE A 840 -24.98 3.92 -11.43
CA ILE A 840 -25.31 5.19 -10.78
C ILE A 840 -25.12 5.03 -9.28
N LYS A 841 -24.16 5.75 -8.68
CA LYS A 841 -23.84 5.65 -7.24
C LYS A 841 -24.37 6.83 -6.41
N ASP A 842 -24.41 8.03 -6.99
CA ASP A 842 -24.69 9.27 -6.27
C ASP A 842 -26.16 9.75 -6.40
N GLY A 843 -27.05 8.83 -6.74
CA GLY A 843 -28.47 9.12 -6.87
C GLY A 843 -28.86 9.89 -8.15
N PHE A 844 -27.93 10.24 -9.02
CA PHE A 844 -28.19 10.91 -10.29
C PHE A 844 -27.40 10.26 -11.42
N GLY A 845 -28.08 9.98 -12.54
CA GLY A 845 -27.46 9.51 -13.76
C GLY A 845 -27.88 10.38 -14.94
N THR A 846 -27.00 10.59 -15.90
CA THR A 846 -27.32 11.31 -17.14
C THR A 846 -27.58 10.31 -18.27
N ILE A 847 -28.75 10.44 -18.92
CA ILE A 847 -29.11 9.62 -20.05
C ILE A 847 -28.80 10.45 -21.30
N ARG A 848 -27.91 9.95 -22.16
CA ARG A 848 -27.51 10.62 -23.41
C ARG A 848 -27.95 9.81 -24.61
N ILE A 849 -28.54 10.50 -25.56
CA ILE A 849 -29.05 9.95 -26.82
C ILE A 849 -28.58 10.84 -27.98
N GLU A 850 -27.86 10.25 -28.89
CA GLU A 850 -27.38 10.88 -30.10
C GLU A 850 -28.16 10.34 -31.30
N SER A 851 -28.80 11.22 -31.99
CA SER A 851 -29.68 10.87 -33.13
C SER A 851 -29.45 11.80 -34.31
N LYS A 852 -29.54 11.26 -35.53
CA LYS A 852 -29.42 12.03 -36.79
C LYS A 852 -30.74 11.97 -37.54
N ASN A 853 -31.22 13.11 -38.02
CA ASN A 853 -32.50 13.21 -38.74
C ASN A 853 -33.68 12.59 -37.95
N ALA A 854 -33.65 12.64 -36.62
CA ALA A 854 -34.72 12.15 -35.78
C ALA A 854 -35.79 13.23 -35.58
N LYS A 855 -37.06 12.81 -35.46
CA LYS A 855 -38.19 13.68 -35.13
C LYS A 855 -38.68 13.49 -33.72
N THR A 856 -38.59 12.27 -33.20
CA THR A 856 -39.04 11.96 -31.84
C THR A 856 -38.07 11.01 -31.14
N ILE A 857 -37.87 11.24 -29.86
CA ILE A 857 -37.22 10.35 -28.95
C ILE A 857 -38.19 9.97 -27.85
N ASN A 858 -38.34 8.67 -27.58
CA ASN A 858 -39.14 8.13 -26.50
C ASN A 858 -38.33 7.10 -25.75
N LEU A 859 -38.10 7.32 -24.46
CA LEU A 859 -37.42 6.41 -23.59
C LEU A 859 -38.29 6.08 -22.36
N LYS A 860 -38.52 4.79 -22.12
CA LYS A 860 -39.20 4.29 -20.95
C LYS A 860 -38.26 3.39 -20.17
N ILE A 861 -38.17 3.64 -18.87
CA ILE A 861 -37.32 2.84 -18.00
C ILE A 861 -38.20 1.96 -17.10
N PHE A 862 -37.83 0.67 -17.02
CA PHE A 862 -38.56 -0.34 -16.29
C PHE A 862 -37.62 -1.00 -15.25
N ASP A 863 -38.18 -1.40 -14.14
CA ASP A 863 -37.50 -2.31 -13.19
C ASP A 863 -37.50 -3.76 -13.70
N LEU A 864 -36.86 -4.65 -12.94
CA LEU A 864 -36.80 -6.10 -13.26
C LEU A 864 -38.17 -6.77 -13.27
N MET A 865 -39.17 -6.21 -12.62
CA MET A 865 -40.54 -6.71 -12.58
C MET A 865 -41.41 -6.18 -13.73
N GLY A 866 -40.85 -5.23 -14.52
CA GLY A 866 -41.56 -4.64 -15.66
C GLY A 866 -42.40 -3.41 -15.31
N PHE A 867 -42.27 -2.86 -14.09
CA PHE A 867 -42.96 -1.60 -13.76
C PHE A 867 -42.20 -0.40 -14.35
N GLU A 868 -42.91 0.52 -14.97
CA GLU A 868 -42.36 1.76 -15.52
C GLU A 868 -41.97 2.70 -14.37
N VAL A 869 -40.64 3.01 -14.25
CA VAL A 869 -40.09 3.87 -13.18
C VAL A 869 -39.74 5.27 -13.67
N ALA A 870 -39.52 5.44 -14.96
CA ALA A 870 -39.30 6.76 -15.57
C ALA A 870 -39.68 6.78 -17.07
N ILE A 871 -40.06 7.97 -17.58
CA ILE A 871 -40.32 8.20 -19.01
C ILE A 871 -39.72 9.54 -19.45
N PHE A 872 -39.05 9.54 -20.60
CA PHE A 872 -38.48 10.72 -21.23
C PHE A 872 -38.92 10.79 -22.69
N ASN A 873 -39.47 11.92 -23.06
CA ASN A 873 -39.96 12.15 -24.42
C ASN A 873 -39.43 13.50 -24.92
N LYS A 874 -39.04 13.54 -26.19
CA LYS A 874 -38.65 14.78 -26.85
C LYS A 874 -39.02 14.77 -28.32
N GLU A 875 -39.61 15.90 -28.77
CA GLU A 875 -39.78 16.20 -30.20
C GLU A 875 -38.58 17.00 -30.69
N LEU A 876 -38.06 16.64 -31.83
CA LEU A 876 -36.88 17.20 -32.45
C LEU A 876 -37.22 17.81 -33.82
N THR A 877 -36.42 18.78 -34.26
CA THR A 877 -36.40 19.22 -35.64
C THR A 877 -35.58 18.22 -36.46
N GLU A 878 -36.18 17.66 -37.48
CA GLU A 878 -35.55 16.67 -38.37
C GLU A 878 -34.38 17.31 -39.13
N CYS A 879 -33.16 17.17 -38.62
CA CYS A 879 -31.94 17.69 -39.23
C CYS A 879 -30.69 16.86 -38.77
N CYS A 880 -29.54 17.44 -38.91
CA CYS A 880 -28.21 17.02 -38.43
C CYS A 880 -28.15 16.07 -37.22
N LEU A 881 -26.94 15.70 -36.80
CA LEU A 881 -26.72 15.01 -35.53
C LEU A 881 -27.15 15.89 -34.33
N GLN A 882 -28.02 15.36 -33.49
CA GLN A 882 -28.48 16.03 -32.28
C GLN A 882 -28.18 15.18 -31.05
N ILE A 883 -27.65 15.83 -30.03
CA ILE A 883 -27.37 15.26 -28.75
C ILE A 883 -28.43 15.70 -27.75
N ASN A 884 -29.06 14.73 -27.07
CA ASN A 884 -30.08 14.95 -26.07
C ASN A 884 -29.69 14.29 -24.77
N GLU A 885 -29.66 15.08 -23.69
CA GLU A 885 -29.31 14.60 -22.35
C GLU A 885 -30.48 14.89 -21.38
N TRP A 886 -30.71 13.91 -20.48
CA TRP A 886 -31.64 14.06 -19.38
C TRP A 886 -30.95 13.58 -18.07
N VAL A 887 -31.03 14.38 -17.05
CA VAL A 887 -30.63 13.99 -15.72
C VAL A 887 -31.76 13.19 -15.07
N TRP A 888 -31.48 11.96 -14.73
CA TRP A 888 -32.41 11.07 -14.06
C TRP A 888 -32.08 10.97 -12.57
N ASN A 889 -33.03 11.40 -11.72
CA ASN A 889 -32.88 11.26 -10.28
C ASN A 889 -33.30 9.84 -9.85
N THR A 890 -32.38 9.06 -9.33
CA THR A 890 -32.56 7.68 -8.86
C THR A 890 -32.58 7.57 -7.33
N SER A 891 -32.51 8.69 -6.58
CA SER A 891 -32.39 8.71 -5.12
C SER A 891 -33.54 8.02 -4.38
N SER A 892 -34.71 7.91 -5.01
CA SER A 892 -35.89 7.25 -4.46
C SER A 892 -36.02 5.78 -4.87
N LEU A 893 -35.14 5.28 -5.73
CA LEU A 893 -35.21 3.91 -6.23
C LEU A 893 -34.35 2.99 -5.35
N GLU A 894 -34.80 1.75 -5.19
CA GLU A 894 -33.95 0.73 -4.58
C GLU A 894 -32.79 0.32 -5.51
N PRO A 895 -31.62 -0.05 -4.95
CA PRO A 895 -30.51 -0.57 -5.76
C PRO A 895 -30.94 -1.75 -6.61
N GLY A 896 -30.52 -1.76 -7.87
CA GLY A 896 -30.93 -2.82 -8.79
C GLY A 896 -30.60 -2.52 -10.25
N VAL A 897 -30.99 -3.42 -11.14
CA VAL A 897 -30.86 -3.27 -12.59
C VAL A 897 -32.18 -2.81 -13.19
N PHE A 898 -32.09 -1.83 -14.07
CA PHE A 898 -33.22 -1.26 -14.79
C PHE A 898 -32.99 -1.39 -16.30
N PHE A 899 -34.06 -1.44 -17.07
CA PHE A 899 -34.05 -1.53 -18.52
C PHE A 899 -34.71 -0.31 -19.15
N GLY A 900 -33.95 0.48 -19.90
CA GLY A 900 -34.48 1.57 -20.68
C GLY A 900 -34.85 1.13 -22.10
N TYR A 901 -36.13 1.16 -22.48
CA TYR A 901 -36.57 0.91 -23.83
C TYR A 901 -36.62 2.23 -24.61
N LEU A 902 -35.64 2.43 -25.48
CA LEU A 902 -35.46 3.61 -26.26
C LEU A 902 -36.03 3.41 -27.67
N THR A 903 -36.82 4.37 -28.14
CA THR A 903 -37.29 4.46 -29.53
C THR A 903 -36.97 5.81 -30.09
N VAL A 904 -36.24 5.85 -31.19
CA VAL A 904 -35.96 7.08 -31.98
C VAL A 904 -36.55 6.94 -33.36
N SER A 905 -37.34 7.93 -33.78
CA SER A 905 -38.05 7.82 -35.06
C SER A 905 -38.15 9.13 -35.79
N ASN A 906 -38.25 9.03 -37.11
CA ASN A 906 -38.70 10.09 -38.00
C ASN A 906 -39.83 9.60 -38.89
N GLN A 907 -40.23 10.39 -39.90
CA GLN A 907 -41.35 10.01 -40.79
C GLN A 907 -41.09 8.77 -41.64
N LYS A 908 -39.82 8.35 -41.78
CA LYS A 908 -39.43 7.26 -42.70
C LYS A 908 -38.87 6.02 -41.97
N LYS A 909 -38.23 6.19 -40.80
CA LYS A 909 -37.50 5.13 -40.08
C LYS A 909 -37.77 5.20 -38.57
N SER A 910 -37.62 4.06 -37.90
CA SER A 910 -37.61 3.96 -36.44
C SER A 910 -36.51 2.97 -36.02
N SER A 911 -35.76 3.35 -35.00
CA SER A 911 -34.73 2.54 -34.38
C SER A 911 -35.06 2.34 -32.90
N THR A 912 -34.82 1.14 -32.38
CA THR A 912 -35.08 0.81 -30.98
C THR A 912 -33.85 0.23 -30.34
N LYS A 913 -33.60 0.54 -29.06
CA LYS A 913 -32.47 0.00 -28.28
C LYS A 913 -32.87 -0.19 -26.84
N ILE A 914 -32.29 -1.24 -26.20
CA ILE A 914 -32.44 -1.47 -24.78
C ILE A 914 -31.17 -0.99 -24.06
N LEU A 915 -31.35 -0.07 -23.12
CA LEU A 915 -30.29 0.40 -22.22
C LEU A 915 -30.32 -0.44 -20.92
N LYS A 916 -29.19 -0.98 -20.52
CA LYS A 916 -29.04 -1.64 -19.20
C LYS A 916 -28.47 -0.63 -18.22
N ILE A 917 -29.14 -0.40 -17.11
CA ILE A 917 -28.80 0.63 -16.15
C ILE A 917 -28.70 -0.01 -14.78
N ALA A 918 -27.59 0.15 -14.10
CA ALA A 918 -27.41 -0.31 -12.74
C ALA A 918 -27.47 0.91 -11.79
N VAL A 919 -28.21 0.75 -10.68
CA VAL A 919 -28.28 1.72 -9.59
C VAL A 919 -27.69 1.05 -8.35
N MET A 920 -26.70 1.69 -7.73
CA MET A 920 -26.05 1.24 -6.49
C MET A 920 -26.17 2.35 -5.44
N ARG A 921 -26.00 1.99 -4.16
CA ARG A 921 -25.91 2.94 -3.05
C ARG A 921 -24.72 2.59 -2.20
#